data_750e467e56612470bdd2428a8158ccfd
#
_entry.id   750e467e56612470bdd2428a8158ccfd
#
_cell.length_a   1.000
_cell.length_b   1.000
_cell.length_c   1.000
_cell.angle_alpha   90.00
_cell.angle_beta   90.00
_cell.angle_gamma   90.00
#
_symmetry.space_group_name_H-M   'P 1'
#
loop_
_entity.id
_entity.type
_entity.pdbx_description
1 polymer ?
#
loop_
_entity_poly.entity_id
_entity_poly.type
_entity_poly.pdbx_seq_one_letter_code
_entity_poly.pdbx_strand_id
1 'polypeptide(L)'
;MVDNRAVDERFMSMALEEARAAASIGEVPIGAVVVHEGRVIARAHNRREADEDPSAHAEFAAMMEASRALGRWRLTGCTVYVTLEPCLMCAGLMVNARIDRCVFGASDPKGGAVGTLYDVSCDERLNHAFDVTPGVLEDECAAVLRAFFQELRAGRGLGPRADGAASVAGALAADSADAGYVAVEAGLEGPRAGAELEASPVDAGDLQRRGSRSMAASHANGGSVPAPVRALRRRRAPHAGCMLLAIDSFKGSATSSQVEEWLSQGARAACPDLACVPVPVADGGEGTLEAFHSALGGEVRRVMVPAPIEGSHAASFLLAPDGEGRLCAVIEMAQAAGIDASPCTHEAALAASTRGVGELMCAAIEADAKTLYVGLGGSATTDGGAGMLQVLGACVLDRAGDEVRPGLAGLRDVASIDVAPARERLAGVALKVLTDVKSPLVGARGSVRMFGPQKGLGADASADERAALLAEYDRWMAAYGSKLTDARDALDGTELQVAAAGARPKSLAGVPGAGAAGGLGAAFLALGAELTPGADALLDLVQFDELVRGACVVVTGEGSVDAQTAEGKVPVGVAHRAKCVRPDVPVYAVCGSRAENLERVYAAGVDVVLPIEMGPQTLEQALSTDQTRANLIATGETLGRIMGLGR
;
A
#
# COMPACT_ATOMS: atom_id res chain seq x y z
N MET A 1 -30.28 -30.86 -40.29
CA MET A 1 -29.39 -30.05 -39.44
C MET A 1 -30.22 -28.88 -38.96
N VAL A 2 -30.49 -28.77 -37.67
CA VAL A 2 -31.16 -27.60 -37.11
C VAL A 2 -30.21 -26.44 -37.35
N ASP A 3 -30.69 -25.33 -37.90
CA ASP A 3 -29.90 -24.12 -38.10
C ASP A 3 -29.52 -23.56 -36.72
N ASN A 4 -28.31 -23.87 -36.24
CA ASN A 4 -27.80 -23.43 -34.94
C ASN A 4 -27.86 -21.91 -34.81
N ARG A 5 -27.72 -21.17 -35.93
CA ARG A 5 -27.74 -19.71 -35.90
C ARG A 5 -29.11 -19.15 -35.49
N ALA A 6 -30.21 -19.68 -35.98
CA ALA A 6 -31.55 -19.22 -35.59
C ALA A 6 -31.85 -19.50 -34.10
N VAL A 7 -31.27 -20.57 -33.53
CA VAL A 7 -31.37 -20.90 -32.12
C VAL A 7 -30.55 -19.90 -31.28
N ASP A 8 -29.34 -19.59 -31.73
CA ASP A 8 -28.46 -18.64 -31.04
C ASP A 8 -29.04 -17.21 -31.06
N GLU A 9 -29.57 -16.77 -32.22
CA GLU A 9 -30.25 -15.47 -32.38
C GLU A 9 -31.47 -15.34 -31.46
N ARG A 10 -32.23 -16.42 -31.28
CA ARG A 10 -33.36 -16.44 -30.32
C ARG A 10 -32.92 -16.21 -28.88
N PHE A 11 -31.87 -16.90 -28.39
CA PHE A 11 -31.40 -16.74 -27.01
C PHE A 11 -30.64 -15.43 -26.82
N MET A 12 -29.91 -14.95 -27.83
CA MET A 12 -29.28 -13.62 -27.82
C MET A 12 -30.35 -12.50 -27.76
N SER A 13 -31.50 -12.65 -28.44
CA SER A 13 -32.61 -11.71 -28.32
C SER A 13 -33.14 -11.62 -26.88
N MET A 14 -33.17 -12.74 -26.15
CA MET A 14 -33.52 -12.73 -24.72
C MET A 14 -32.45 -12.05 -23.87
N ALA A 15 -31.17 -12.20 -24.19
CA ALA A 15 -30.09 -11.43 -23.53
C ALA A 15 -30.19 -9.94 -23.82
N LEU A 16 -30.61 -9.56 -25.05
CA LEU A 16 -30.90 -8.15 -25.42
C LEU A 16 -32.11 -7.57 -24.66
N GLU A 17 -33.12 -8.38 -24.31
CA GLU A 17 -34.20 -7.95 -23.41
C GLU A 17 -33.64 -7.55 -22.04
N GLU A 18 -32.75 -8.37 -21.47
CA GLU A 18 -32.07 -8.06 -20.22
C GLU A 18 -31.17 -6.83 -20.33
N ALA A 19 -30.43 -6.66 -21.45
CA ALA A 19 -29.64 -5.47 -21.69
C ALA A 19 -30.47 -4.17 -21.68
N ARG A 20 -31.70 -4.22 -22.29
CA ARG A 20 -32.63 -3.09 -22.23
C ARG A 20 -33.18 -2.84 -20.83
N ALA A 21 -33.38 -3.89 -20.04
CA ALA A 21 -33.76 -3.76 -18.64
C ALA A 21 -32.68 -3.03 -17.84
N ALA A 22 -31.38 -3.36 -18.04
CA ALA A 22 -30.25 -2.62 -17.46
C ALA A 22 -30.32 -1.13 -17.82
N ALA A 23 -30.48 -0.79 -19.11
CA ALA A 23 -30.60 0.60 -19.54
C ALA A 23 -31.74 1.35 -18.86
N SER A 24 -32.88 0.69 -18.60
CA SER A 24 -34.05 1.32 -17.97
C SER A 24 -33.83 1.76 -16.53
N ILE A 25 -32.86 1.18 -15.84
CA ILE A 25 -32.46 1.54 -14.46
C ILE A 25 -31.21 2.41 -14.42
N GLY A 26 -30.69 2.83 -15.57
CA GLY A 26 -29.51 3.70 -15.67
C GLY A 26 -28.17 2.98 -15.71
N GLU A 27 -28.19 1.67 -15.87
CA GLU A 27 -27.01 0.81 -16.02
C GLU A 27 -26.63 0.65 -17.49
N VAL A 28 -25.33 0.44 -17.77
CA VAL A 28 -24.90 0.17 -19.15
C VAL A 28 -25.49 -1.17 -19.63
N PRO A 29 -26.05 -1.22 -20.82
CA PRO A 29 -26.94 -2.24 -21.26
C PRO A 29 -26.22 -3.53 -21.67
N ILE A 30 -25.88 -4.36 -20.70
CA ILE A 30 -25.45 -5.74 -20.93
C ILE A 30 -26.43 -6.69 -20.29
N GLY A 31 -26.77 -7.75 -20.99
CA GLY A 31 -27.65 -8.81 -20.51
C GLY A 31 -27.10 -10.17 -20.84
N ALA A 32 -27.41 -11.15 -20.01
CA ALA A 32 -27.00 -12.53 -20.18
C ALA A 32 -28.12 -13.52 -19.87
N VAL A 33 -28.12 -14.66 -20.57
CA VAL A 33 -28.97 -15.80 -20.26
C VAL A 33 -28.15 -17.10 -20.27
N VAL A 34 -28.48 -18.02 -19.36
CA VAL A 34 -27.90 -19.36 -19.32
C VAL A 34 -28.92 -20.37 -19.79
N VAL A 35 -28.54 -21.19 -20.77
CA VAL A 35 -29.38 -22.20 -21.38
C VAL A 35 -28.86 -23.60 -21.06
N HIS A 36 -29.70 -24.48 -20.54
CA HIS A 36 -29.44 -25.89 -20.31
C HIS A 36 -30.50 -26.73 -20.98
N GLU A 37 -30.13 -27.75 -21.76
CA GLU A 37 -31.05 -28.63 -22.53
C GLU A 37 -32.08 -27.86 -23.35
N GLY A 38 -31.66 -26.75 -23.99
CA GLY A 38 -32.52 -25.91 -24.84
C GLY A 38 -33.53 -25.04 -24.08
N ARG A 39 -33.44 -24.95 -22.74
CA ARG A 39 -34.27 -24.12 -21.87
C ARG A 39 -33.45 -23.07 -21.18
N VAL A 40 -33.96 -21.84 -21.08
CA VAL A 40 -33.36 -20.79 -20.25
C VAL A 40 -33.60 -21.16 -18.79
N ILE A 41 -32.52 -21.26 -18.01
CA ILE A 41 -32.54 -21.59 -16.58
C ILE A 41 -32.14 -20.41 -15.69
N ALA A 42 -31.51 -19.39 -16.27
CA ALA A 42 -31.19 -18.15 -15.58
C ALA A 42 -31.13 -16.98 -16.57
N ARG A 43 -31.48 -15.80 -16.08
CA ARG A 43 -31.42 -14.53 -16.84
C ARG A 43 -30.92 -13.43 -15.92
N ALA A 44 -30.03 -12.60 -16.40
CA ALA A 44 -29.54 -11.47 -15.62
C ALA A 44 -29.14 -10.32 -16.54
N HIS A 45 -29.13 -9.15 -15.99
CA HIS A 45 -28.65 -7.92 -16.61
C HIS A 45 -27.75 -7.18 -15.63
N ASN A 46 -27.00 -6.29 -16.04
CA ASN A 46 -25.93 -5.61 -15.36
C ASN A 46 -26.43 -4.64 -14.27
N ARG A 47 -25.77 -4.54 -13.06
CA ARG A 47 -26.17 -3.66 -11.92
C ARG A 47 -25.02 -3.12 -11.08
N ARG A 48 -23.83 -3.13 -11.62
CA ARG A 48 -22.62 -2.76 -10.89
C ARG A 48 -22.73 -1.45 -10.10
N GLU A 49 -23.34 -0.42 -10.69
CA GLU A 49 -23.52 0.87 -10.04
C GLU A 49 -24.67 0.84 -9.01
N ALA A 50 -25.73 0.06 -9.28
CA ALA A 50 -26.89 -0.04 -8.41
C ALA A 50 -26.62 -0.85 -7.16
N ASP A 51 -25.79 -1.88 -7.24
CA ASP A 51 -25.42 -2.75 -6.13
C ASP A 51 -24.08 -2.40 -5.47
N GLU A 52 -23.35 -1.40 -6.04
CA GLU A 52 -21.99 -1.05 -5.64
C GLU A 52 -21.05 -2.28 -5.59
N ASP A 53 -21.28 -3.25 -6.48
CA ASP A 53 -20.56 -4.54 -6.53
C ASP A 53 -19.81 -4.70 -7.86
N PRO A 54 -18.44 -4.71 -7.84
CA PRO A 54 -17.63 -4.87 -9.05
C PRO A 54 -17.78 -6.24 -9.72
N SER A 55 -18.31 -7.25 -9.04
CA SER A 55 -18.53 -8.59 -9.59
C SER A 55 -19.89 -8.77 -10.24
N ALA A 56 -20.83 -7.85 -10.01
CA ALA A 56 -22.21 -7.98 -10.45
C ALA A 56 -22.36 -7.72 -11.98
N HIS A 57 -21.67 -8.43 -12.83
CA HIS A 57 -21.82 -8.49 -14.28
C HIS A 57 -22.96 -9.43 -14.69
N ALA A 58 -23.58 -9.17 -15.86
CA ALA A 58 -24.70 -9.97 -16.38
C ALA A 58 -24.41 -11.47 -16.39
N GLU A 59 -23.27 -11.85 -16.97
CA GLU A 59 -22.85 -13.24 -17.10
C GLU A 59 -22.55 -13.87 -15.73
N PHE A 60 -21.90 -13.11 -14.84
CA PHE A 60 -21.59 -13.58 -13.50
C PHE A 60 -22.87 -13.88 -12.74
N ALA A 61 -23.81 -12.95 -12.68
CA ALA A 61 -25.09 -13.10 -12.00
C ALA A 61 -25.91 -14.25 -12.61
N ALA A 62 -25.99 -14.35 -13.94
CA ALA A 62 -26.72 -15.43 -14.63
C ALA A 62 -26.12 -16.81 -14.33
N MET A 63 -24.78 -16.96 -14.30
CA MET A 63 -24.13 -18.22 -13.98
C MET A 63 -24.34 -18.62 -12.51
N MET A 64 -24.30 -17.65 -11.58
CA MET A 64 -24.59 -17.92 -10.17
C MET A 64 -26.04 -18.36 -9.95
N GLU A 65 -27.00 -17.75 -10.66
CA GLU A 65 -28.39 -18.17 -10.63
C GLU A 65 -28.58 -19.56 -11.24
N ALA A 66 -27.96 -19.84 -12.38
CA ALA A 66 -27.98 -21.15 -13.01
C ALA A 66 -27.41 -22.24 -12.11
N SER A 67 -26.36 -21.96 -11.37
CA SER A 67 -25.78 -22.87 -10.36
C SER A 67 -26.77 -23.22 -9.27
N ARG A 68 -27.52 -22.22 -8.78
CA ARG A 68 -28.59 -22.42 -7.78
C ARG A 68 -29.76 -23.22 -8.36
N ALA A 69 -30.18 -22.89 -9.60
CA ALA A 69 -31.29 -23.60 -10.27
C ALA A 69 -30.97 -25.07 -10.52
N LEU A 70 -29.71 -25.41 -10.84
CA LEU A 70 -29.25 -26.77 -11.07
C LEU A 70 -28.84 -27.50 -9.77
N GLY A 71 -28.73 -26.79 -8.63
CA GLY A 71 -28.25 -27.34 -7.37
C GLY A 71 -26.80 -27.84 -7.42
N ARG A 72 -25.98 -27.32 -8.32
CA ARG A 72 -24.59 -27.73 -8.53
C ARG A 72 -23.76 -26.56 -9.07
N TRP A 73 -22.48 -26.47 -8.66
CA TRP A 73 -21.57 -25.43 -9.13
C TRP A 73 -21.06 -25.65 -10.57
N ARG A 74 -21.02 -26.92 -11.04
CA ARG A 74 -20.65 -27.24 -12.41
C ARG A 74 -21.82 -26.98 -13.36
N LEU A 75 -21.59 -26.12 -14.34
CA LEU A 75 -22.57 -25.77 -15.38
C LEU A 75 -22.32 -26.58 -16.68
N THR A 76 -21.84 -27.81 -16.55
CA THR A 76 -21.68 -28.72 -17.68
C THR A 76 -23.04 -28.94 -18.36
N GLY A 77 -23.09 -28.87 -19.70
CA GLY A 77 -24.31 -28.91 -20.49
C GLY A 77 -24.94 -27.52 -20.66
N CYS A 78 -24.34 -26.45 -20.15
CA CYS A 78 -24.88 -25.10 -20.27
C CYS A 78 -24.17 -24.28 -21.35
N THR A 79 -24.96 -23.44 -22.04
CA THR A 79 -24.47 -22.37 -22.92
C THR A 79 -24.82 -21.02 -22.29
N VAL A 80 -23.84 -20.12 -22.22
CA VAL A 80 -24.02 -18.74 -21.77
C VAL A 80 -24.13 -17.83 -22.99
N TYR A 81 -25.22 -17.06 -23.08
CA TYR A 81 -25.40 -16.01 -24.08
C TYR A 81 -25.28 -14.66 -23.42
N VAL A 82 -24.48 -13.77 -23.97
CA VAL A 82 -24.25 -12.43 -23.44
C VAL A 82 -24.12 -11.39 -24.56
N THR A 83 -24.66 -10.20 -24.34
CA THR A 83 -24.71 -9.16 -25.39
C THR A 83 -23.38 -8.51 -25.71
N LEU A 84 -22.41 -8.60 -24.81
CA LEU A 84 -21.05 -8.10 -24.95
C LEU A 84 -20.05 -9.20 -24.62
N GLU A 85 -18.89 -9.21 -25.28
CA GLU A 85 -17.83 -10.19 -25.01
C GLU A 85 -17.43 -10.20 -23.53
N PRO A 86 -17.38 -11.40 -22.89
CA PRO A 86 -17.04 -11.54 -21.47
C PRO A 86 -15.66 -10.99 -21.14
N CYS A 87 -15.56 -10.25 -20.04
CA CYS A 87 -14.30 -9.81 -19.48
C CYS A 87 -13.55 -10.98 -18.81
N LEU A 88 -12.28 -10.75 -18.41
CA LEU A 88 -11.42 -11.77 -17.83
C LEU A 88 -12.02 -12.43 -16.56
N MET A 89 -12.72 -11.67 -15.70
CA MET A 89 -13.42 -12.20 -14.54
C MET A 89 -14.52 -13.18 -14.93
N CYS A 90 -15.40 -12.79 -15.86
CA CYS A 90 -16.53 -13.62 -16.29
C CYS A 90 -16.07 -14.84 -17.11
N ALA A 91 -15.09 -14.67 -17.98
CA ALA A 91 -14.49 -15.77 -18.74
C ALA A 91 -13.77 -16.76 -17.79
N GLY A 92 -13.07 -16.26 -16.77
CA GLY A 92 -12.49 -17.09 -15.70
C GLY A 92 -13.54 -17.86 -14.90
N LEU A 93 -14.72 -17.27 -14.62
CA LEU A 93 -15.83 -17.99 -14.00
C LEU A 93 -16.40 -19.07 -14.94
N MET A 94 -16.46 -18.81 -16.25
CA MET A 94 -16.89 -19.81 -17.26
C MET A 94 -15.98 -21.06 -17.25
N VAL A 95 -14.66 -20.85 -17.18
CA VAL A 95 -13.68 -21.93 -17.00
C VAL A 95 -13.93 -22.68 -15.68
N ASN A 96 -14.07 -21.95 -14.58
CA ASN A 96 -14.30 -22.57 -13.25
C ASN A 96 -15.62 -23.32 -13.18
N ALA A 97 -16.68 -22.76 -13.70
CA ALA A 97 -18.01 -23.37 -13.70
C ALA A 97 -18.17 -24.51 -14.72
N ARG A 98 -17.20 -24.74 -15.59
CA ARG A 98 -17.23 -25.83 -16.58
C ARG A 98 -18.40 -25.70 -17.56
N ILE A 99 -18.65 -24.53 -18.12
CA ILE A 99 -19.65 -24.38 -19.19
C ILE A 99 -19.20 -25.09 -20.46
N ASP A 100 -20.13 -25.48 -21.32
CA ASP A 100 -19.79 -26.11 -22.60
C ASP A 100 -19.54 -25.04 -23.69
N ARG A 101 -20.26 -23.91 -23.65
CA ARG A 101 -20.19 -22.90 -24.70
C ARG A 101 -20.54 -21.49 -24.22
N CYS A 102 -19.83 -20.51 -24.77
CA CYS A 102 -20.15 -19.07 -24.67
C CYS A 102 -20.55 -18.53 -26.04
N VAL A 103 -21.63 -17.77 -26.09
CA VAL A 103 -22.12 -17.08 -27.31
C VAL A 103 -22.22 -15.60 -26.96
N PHE A 104 -21.51 -14.74 -27.69
CA PHE A 104 -21.59 -13.31 -27.44
C PHE A 104 -21.96 -12.49 -28.68
N GLY A 105 -22.55 -11.29 -28.42
CA GLY A 105 -22.96 -10.36 -29.47
C GLY A 105 -21.80 -9.46 -29.92
N ALA A 106 -21.64 -8.31 -29.32
CA ALA A 106 -20.60 -7.34 -29.65
C ALA A 106 -19.25 -7.72 -29.06
N SER A 107 -18.16 -7.51 -29.79
CA SER A 107 -16.80 -7.65 -29.32
C SER A 107 -16.42 -6.50 -28.38
N ASP A 108 -15.55 -6.78 -27.39
CA ASP A 108 -15.00 -5.76 -26.49
C ASP A 108 -13.49 -5.57 -26.70
N PRO A 109 -13.08 -4.50 -27.40
CA PRO A 109 -11.66 -4.23 -27.65
C PRO A 109 -10.86 -3.82 -26.42
N LYS A 110 -11.50 -3.60 -25.25
CA LYS A 110 -10.85 -3.12 -24.02
C LYS A 110 -10.87 -4.12 -22.87
N GLY A 111 -11.82 -5.06 -22.86
CA GLY A 111 -11.98 -6.02 -21.77
C GLY A 111 -12.24 -7.46 -22.21
N GLY A 112 -12.42 -7.73 -23.50
CA GLY A 112 -12.79 -9.03 -24.03
C GLY A 112 -11.74 -10.10 -23.77
N ALA A 113 -12.19 -11.24 -23.21
CA ALA A 113 -11.28 -12.29 -22.77
C ALA A 113 -11.56 -13.67 -23.37
N VAL A 114 -12.37 -13.71 -24.47
CA VAL A 114 -12.68 -14.94 -25.20
C VAL A 114 -12.44 -14.78 -26.72
N GLY A 115 -11.46 -13.95 -27.09
CA GLY A 115 -11.01 -13.79 -28.47
C GLY A 115 -10.47 -12.42 -28.85
N THR A 116 -10.83 -11.31 -28.15
CA THR A 116 -10.43 -9.95 -28.58
C THR A 116 -9.11 -9.49 -27.96
N LEU A 117 -8.96 -9.40 -26.63
CA LEU A 117 -7.70 -9.07 -25.96
C LEU A 117 -6.99 -10.32 -25.42
N TYR A 118 -7.77 -11.21 -24.84
CA TYR A 118 -7.33 -12.49 -24.33
C TYR A 118 -8.21 -13.59 -24.89
N ASP A 119 -7.71 -14.81 -24.85
CA ASP A 119 -8.53 -16.00 -25.14
C ASP A 119 -8.27 -17.07 -24.07
N VAL A 120 -9.06 -17.04 -23.00
CA VAL A 120 -9.00 -18.05 -21.94
C VAL A 120 -9.91 -19.26 -22.24
N SER A 121 -10.72 -19.22 -23.30
CA SER A 121 -11.65 -20.30 -23.65
C SER A 121 -10.94 -21.57 -24.09
N CYS A 122 -9.77 -21.45 -24.70
CA CYS A 122 -8.98 -22.54 -25.28
C CYS A 122 -7.53 -22.61 -24.75
N ASP A 123 -7.18 -21.91 -23.68
CA ASP A 123 -5.83 -21.93 -23.11
C ASP A 123 -5.52 -23.31 -22.50
N GLU A 124 -4.57 -24.03 -23.08
CA GLU A 124 -4.18 -25.39 -22.68
C GLU A 124 -3.62 -25.49 -21.24
N ARG A 125 -3.22 -24.38 -20.65
CA ARG A 125 -2.74 -24.31 -19.25
C ARG A 125 -3.88 -24.34 -18.24
N LEU A 126 -5.11 -24.05 -18.68
CA LEU A 126 -6.29 -24.08 -17.85
C LEU A 126 -6.89 -25.50 -17.78
N ASN A 127 -7.63 -25.77 -16.75
CA ASN A 127 -8.16 -27.11 -16.46
C ASN A 127 -9.51 -27.38 -17.14
N HIS A 128 -9.99 -26.47 -17.99
CA HIS A 128 -11.21 -26.59 -18.78
C HIS A 128 -11.17 -25.63 -19.99
N ALA A 129 -11.66 -26.09 -21.11
CA ALA A 129 -11.89 -25.32 -22.32
C ALA A 129 -13.38 -25.34 -22.68
N PHE A 130 -13.87 -24.30 -23.35
CA PHE A 130 -15.25 -24.22 -23.81
C PHE A 130 -15.34 -23.59 -25.19
N ASP A 131 -16.38 -23.93 -25.96
CA ASP A 131 -16.59 -23.40 -27.30
C ASP A 131 -17.04 -21.94 -27.26
N VAL A 132 -16.59 -21.13 -28.22
CA VAL A 132 -16.98 -19.73 -28.38
C VAL A 132 -17.63 -19.47 -29.73
N THR A 133 -18.74 -18.72 -29.72
CA THR A 133 -19.43 -18.26 -30.93
C THR A 133 -19.60 -16.74 -30.84
N PRO A 134 -18.78 -15.97 -31.56
CA PRO A 134 -18.86 -14.51 -31.58
C PRO A 134 -19.90 -13.98 -32.60
N GLY A 135 -20.29 -12.72 -32.42
CA GLY A 135 -20.98 -11.94 -33.45
C GLY A 135 -22.46 -12.29 -33.66
N VAL A 136 -23.13 -12.89 -32.69
CA VAL A 136 -24.55 -13.20 -32.77
C VAL A 136 -25.38 -11.95 -32.44
N LEU A 137 -26.12 -11.40 -33.42
CA LEU A 137 -26.81 -10.11 -33.33
C LEU A 137 -25.87 -8.97 -32.92
N GLU A 138 -24.66 -8.95 -33.49
CA GLU A 138 -23.58 -8.01 -33.11
C GLU A 138 -24.02 -6.55 -33.27
N ASP A 139 -24.64 -6.21 -34.40
CA ASP A 139 -25.09 -4.84 -34.71
C ASP A 139 -26.12 -4.34 -33.69
N GLU A 140 -27.09 -5.18 -33.33
CA GLU A 140 -28.14 -4.88 -32.36
C GLU A 140 -27.54 -4.72 -30.95
N CYS A 141 -26.63 -5.60 -30.55
CA CYS A 141 -25.94 -5.53 -29.28
C CYS A 141 -25.10 -4.25 -29.17
N ALA A 142 -24.30 -3.95 -30.17
CA ALA A 142 -23.52 -2.73 -30.25
C ALA A 142 -24.38 -1.45 -30.33
N ALA A 143 -25.57 -1.52 -30.97
CA ALA A 143 -26.46 -0.37 -31.08
C ALA A 143 -27.04 0.04 -29.73
N VAL A 144 -27.44 -0.92 -28.88
CA VAL A 144 -27.96 -0.65 -27.53
C VAL A 144 -26.92 0.02 -26.67
N LEU A 145 -25.67 -0.46 -26.71
CA LEU A 145 -24.53 0.15 -26.01
C LEU A 145 -24.25 1.57 -26.51
N ARG A 146 -24.17 1.77 -27.84
CA ARG A 146 -23.92 3.09 -28.44
C ARG A 146 -24.99 4.11 -28.07
N ALA A 147 -26.27 3.73 -28.12
CA ALA A 147 -27.38 4.59 -27.77
C ALA A 147 -27.28 5.06 -26.30
N PHE A 148 -27.04 4.16 -25.39
CA PHE A 148 -26.88 4.47 -23.96
C PHE A 148 -25.76 5.49 -23.71
N PHE A 149 -24.55 5.27 -24.25
CA PHE A 149 -23.44 6.20 -24.08
C PHE A 149 -23.64 7.55 -24.81
N GLN A 150 -24.43 7.59 -25.89
CA GLN A 150 -24.82 8.85 -26.53
C GLN A 150 -25.75 9.67 -25.64
N GLU A 151 -26.74 9.04 -25.02
CA GLU A 151 -27.68 9.69 -24.10
C GLU A 151 -26.99 10.17 -22.84
N LEU A 152 -26.06 9.38 -22.29
CA LEU A 152 -25.27 9.76 -21.14
C LEU A 152 -24.41 11.01 -21.42
N ARG A 153 -23.75 11.07 -22.60
CA ARG A 153 -22.97 12.24 -23.05
C ARG A 153 -23.83 13.47 -23.33
N ALA A 154 -25.08 13.29 -23.74
CA ALA A 154 -26.02 14.38 -23.97
C ALA A 154 -26.59 14.97 -22.66
N GLY A 155 -26.19 14.52 -21.49
CA GLY A 155 -26.64 14.99 -20.19
C GLY A 155 -28.11 14.68 -19.89
N ARG A 156 -28.76 13.79 -20.60
CA ARG A 156 -30.12 13.33 -20.33
C ARG A 156 -30.04 12.19 -19.30
N GLY A 157 -30.35 12.51 -18.03
CA GLY A 157 -30.41 11.51 -16.96
C GLY A 157 -31.41 10.40 -17.30
N LEU A 158 -30.95 9.17 -17.27
CA LEU A 158 -31.75 7.98 -17.53
C LEU A 158 -32.34 7.47 -16.20
N GLY A 159 -33.67 7.62 -16.03
CA GLY A 159 -34.47 6.97 -15.00
C GLY A 159 -34.60 7.69 -13.64
N PRO A 160 -35.55 7.27 -12.77
CA PRO A 160 -35.79 7.88 -11.47
C PRO A 160 -34.71 7.52 -10.46
N ARG A 161 -33.91 8.50 -10.05
CA ARG A 161 -32.98 8.39 -8.93
C ARG A 161 -33.73 8.55 -7.61
N ALA A 162 -33.59 7.61 -6.69
CA ALA A 162 -33.87 7.85 -5.28
C ALA A 162 -32.87 8.89 -4.75
N ASP A 163 -33.37 9.83 -3.94
CA ASP A 163 -32.65 11.00 -3.45
C ASP A 163 -31.33 10.64 -2.75
N GLY A 164 -30.20 11.14 -3.26
CA GLY A 164 -28.94 11.11 -2.54
C GLY A 164 -27.62 11.15 -3.33
N ALA A 165 -27.62 11.02 -4.68
CA ALA A 165 -26.37 10.88 -5.43
C ALA A 165 -26.16 11.98 -6.48
N ALA A 166 -25.83 13.19 -6.05
CA ALA A 166 -25.52 14.33 -6.94
C ALA A 166 -24.04 14.40 -7.41
N SER A 167 -23.19 13.45 -7.06
CA SER A 167 -21.73 13.55 -7.22
C SER A 167 -21.12 12.68 -8.34
N VAL A 168 -21.81 11.65 -8.82
CA VAL A 168 -21.23 10.63 -9.72
C VAL A 168 -21.30 11.01 -11.21
N ALA A 169 -22.25 11.86 -11.59
CA ALA A 169 -22.41 12.23 -13.01
C ALA A 169 -21.23 13.02 -13.62
N GLY A 170 -20.44 13.69 -12.80
CA GLY A 170 -19.25 14.44 -13.22
C GLY A 170 -18.02 13.55 -13.47
N ALA A 171 -17.86 12.48 -12.69
CA ALA A 171 -16.73 11.57 -12.81
C ALA A 171 -16.86 10.63 -14.01
N LEU A 172 -18.08 10.13 -14.29
CA LEU A 172 -18.35 9.24 -15.42
C LEU A 172 -18.22 9.91 -16.79
N ALA A 173 -18.44 11.24 -16.87
CA ALA A 173 -18.29 11.99 -18.11
C ALA A 173 -16.84 12.17 -18.55
N ALA A 174 -15.88 12.15 -17.64
CA ALA A 174 -14.45 12.27 -17.91
C ALA A 174 -13.82 10.93 -18.34
N ASP A 175 -14.30 9.82 -17.77
CA ASP A 175 -13.81 8.46 -18.08
C ASP A 175 -14.47 7.84 -19.34
N SER A 176 -15.58 8.39 -19.80
CA SER A 176 -16.35 7.83 -20.92
C SER A 176 -15.70 7.98 -22.31
N ALA A 177 -14.52 8.60 -22.39
CA ALA A 177 -13.69 8.47 -23.57
C ALA A 177 -13.06 7.08 -23.70
N ASP A 178 -13.06 6.27 -22.64
CA ASP A 178 -12.17 5.10 -22.54
C ASP A 178 -12.67 3.88 -21.78
N ALA A 179 -13.94 3.65 -21.46
CA ALA A 179 -14.36 2.36 -20.91
C ALA A 179 -15.84 2.00 -21.06
N GLY A 180 -16.12 0.74 -21.23
CA GLY A 180 -17.41 0.13 -20.98
C GLY A 180 -17.30 -0.80 -19.80
N TYR A 181 -18.25 -0.84 -18.87
CA TYR A 181 -18.77 -1.99 -18.14
C TYR A 181 -19.60 -1.69 -16.91
N VAL A 182 -20.36 -2.64 -16.41
CA VAL A 182 -21.60 -2.40 -15.86
C VAL A 182 -22.38 -3.57 -15.25
N ALA A 183 -23.13 -3.50 -14.26
CA ALA A 183 -23.65 -4.49 -13.34
C ALA A 183 -25.19 -4.70 -13.14
N VAL A 184 -25.69 -5.66 -12.38
CA VAL A 184 -27.06 -6.15 -12.35
C VAL A 184 -27.67 -6.67 -11.05
N GLU A 185 -28.94 -6.60 -10.85
CA GLU A 185 -29.73 -7.06 -9.70
C GLU A 185 -30.53 -8.35 -9.80
N ALA A 186 -30.70 -8.99 -8.65
CA ALA A 186 -31.86 -9.80 -8.39
C ALA A 186 -32.29 -9.63 -6.91
N GLY A 187 -33.47 -9.11 -6.68
CA GLY A 187 -34.10 -9.15 -5.36
C GLY A 187 -34.75 -10.50 -5.09
N LEU A 188 -34.58 -11.04 -3.92
CA LEU A 188 -35.42 -12.10 -3.35
C LEU A 188 -35.59 -11.88 -1.86
N GLU A 189 -36.83 -11.67 -1.43
CA GLU A 189 -37.26 -11.69 -0.03
C GLU A 189 -37.18 -13.10 0.53
N GLY A 190 -36.53 -13.29 1.68
CA GLY A 190 -36.57 -14.52 2.46
C GLY A 190 -37.09 -14.25 3.89
N PRO A 191 -37.72 -15.22 4.56
CA PRO A 191 -38.59 -14.96 5.70
C PRO A 191 -37.82 -14.75 7.00
N ARG A 192 -38.36 -13.86 7.83
CA ARG A 192 -37.98 -13.64 9.23
C ARG A 192 -38.31 -14.85 10.08
N ALA A 193 -37.37 -15.32 10.87
CA ALA A 193 -37.64 -16.08 12.08
C ALA A 193 -36.68 -15.61 13.18
N GLY A 194 -37.26 -15.02 14.23
CA GLY A 194 -36.56 -14.68 15.44
C GLY A 194 -36.38 -15.89 16.36
N ALA A 195 -35.31 -15.87 17.10
CA ALA A 195 -35.20 -16.58 18.39
C ALA A 195 -34.13 -15.83 19.23
N GLU A 196 -34.62 -15.20 20.27
CA GLU A 196 -33.83 -14.70 21.39
C GLU A 196 -33.23 -15.90 22.15
N LEU A 197 -31.98 -15.78 22.56
CA LEU A 197 -31.43 -16.61 23.64
C LEU A 197 -30.61 -15.72 24.58
N GLU A 198 -31.06 -15.73 25.81
CA GLU A 198 -30.56 -14.96 26.95
C GLU A 198 -29.12 -15.31 27.33
N ALA A 199 -28.39 -14.31 27.75
CA ALA A 199 -27.10 -14.42 28.40
C ALA A 199 -27.28 -14.50 29.92
N SER A 200 -26.60 -15.42 30.59
CA SER A 200 -26.39 -15.38 32.03
C SER A 200 -24.91 -15.27 32.38
N PRO A 201 -24.53 -14.53 33.41
CA PRO A 201 -23.17 -14.17 33.73
C PRO A 201 -22.46 -15.20 34.61
N VAL A 202 -21.14 -15.34 34.45
CA VAL A 202 -20.30 -16.07 35.39
C VAL A 202 -19.23 -15.16 35.93
N ASP A 203 -19.09 -15.21 37.23
CA ASP A 203 -18.35 -14.41 38.18
C ASP A 203 -16.83 -14.30 37.93
N ALA A 204 -16.34 -13.12 38.34
CA ALA A 204 -14.93 -12.87 38.57
C ALA A 204 -14.54 -13.26 40.02
N GLY A 205 -13.47 -14.02 40.15
CA GLY A 205 -12.90 -14.33 41.47
C GLY A 205 -11.49 -14.92 41.43
N ASP A 206 -10.58 -14.17 41.99
CA ASP A 206 -9.31 -14.59 42.62
C ASP A 206 -8.20 -15.27 41.81
N LEU A 207 -7.09 -14.56 41.69
CA LEU A 207 -5.77 -15.04 42.15
C LEU A 207 -4.72 -13.92 42.15
N GLN A 208 -4.61 -13.30 43.33
CA GLN A 208 -3.43 -12.50 43.72
C GLN A 208 -2.40 -13.40 44.42
N ARG A 209 -1.13 -13.05 44.24
CA ARG A 209 0.08 -13.33 45.06
C ARG A 209 0.95 -14.50 44.65
N ARG A 210 2.15 -14.10 44.23
CA ARG A 210 3.50 -14.53 44.66
C ARG A 210 4.47 -14.04 43.56
N GLY A 211 5.56 -13.30 43.78
CA GLY A 211 6.38 -13.09 44.92
C GLY A 211 7.74 -12.65 44.36
N SER A 212 8.21 -11.49 44.78
CA SER A 212 9.51 -10.89 44.47
C SER A 212 10.70 -11.76 44.93
N ARG A 213 11.73 -11.88 44.10
CA ARG A 213 13.11 -12.07 44.58
C ARG A 213 14.10 -11.37 43.64
N SER A 214 14.77 -10.39 44.20
CA SER A 214 16.00 -9.78 43.70
C SER A 214 17.18 -10.76 43.76
N MET A 215 18.08 -10.71 42.79
CA MET A 215 19.47 -11.00 43.01
C MET A 215 20.40 -10.22 42.07
N ALA A 216 21.51 -9.81 42.65
CA ALA A 216 22.48 -8.82 42.26
C ALA A 216 23.41 -9.21 41.10
N ALA A 217 24.06 -8.18 40.61
CA ALA A 217 25.04 -8.12 39.52
C ALA A 217 26.28 -9.01 39.69
N SER A 218 26.83 -9.48 38.58
CA SER A 218 28.27 -9.66 38.41
C SER A 218 28.68 -9.24 36.99
N HIS A 219 29.65 -8.34 36.93
CA HIS A 219 30.28 -7.83 35.71
C HIS A 219 31.19 -8.91 35.08
N ALA A 220 31.09 -9.09 33.77
CA ALA A 220 32.18 -9.63 32.98
C ALA A 220 32.09 -9.04 31.56
N ASN A 221 33.11 -8.31 31.14
CA ASN A 221 33.32 -7.72 29.83
C ASN A 221 33.39 -8.78 28.73
N GLY A 222 32.63 -8.56 27.67
CA GLY A 222 32.71 -9.27 26.40
C GLY A 222 31.62 -8.70 25.49
N GLY A 223 31.96 -8.03 24.39
CA GLY A 223 31.07 -7.35 23.48
C GLY A 223 29.82 -8.17 23.18
N SER A 224 28.68 -7.75 23.70
CA SER A 224 27.44 -8.51 23.65
C SER A 224 26.57 -8.03 22.48
N VAL A 225 26.45 -8.89 21.48
CA VAL A 225 25.34 -8.85 20.51
C VAL A 225 24.01 -8.75 21.29
N PRO A 226 23.07 -7.87 20.91
CA PRO A 226 21.77 -7.71 21.57
C PRO A 226 21.03 -9.04 21.77
N ALA A 227 20.31 -9.19 22.85
CA ALA A 227 19.64 -10.43 23.25
C ALA A 227 18.72 -11.04 22.18
N PRO A 228 17.94 -10.26 21.38
CA PRO A 228 17.16 -10.78 20.26
C PRO A 228 18.03 -11.42 19.17
N VAL A 229 19.13 -10.78 18.80
CA VAL A 229 20.07 -11.30 17.78
C VAL A 229 20.80 -12.55 18.30
N ARG A 230 21.07 -12.66 19.60
CA ARG A 230 21.59 -13.89 20.22
C ARG A 230 20.60 -15.05 20.21
N ALA A 231 19.31 -14.79 20.32
CA ALA A 231 18.26 -15.81 20.23
C ALA A 231 18.17 -16.38 18.80
N LEU A 232 18.35 -15.55 17.78
CA LEU A 232 18.43 -15.94 16.37
C LEU A 232 19.64 -16.86 16.11
N ARG A 233 20.80 -16.58 16.71
CA ARG A 233 22.03 -17.42 16.55
C ARG A 233 21.97 -18.80 17.24
N ARG A 234 21.15 -18.98 18.28
CA ARG A 234 21.08 -20.24 19.05
C ARG A 234 20.19 -21.33 18.46
N ARG A 235 19.41 -21.05 17.39
CA ARG A 235 18.52 -22.01 16.75
C ARG A 235 19.14 -22.69 15.51
N ARG A 236 20.38 -23.16 15.60
CA ARG A 236 20.94 -24.09 14.61
C ARG A 236 20.62 -25.52 15.04
N ALA A 237 19.55 -26.08 14.51
CA ALA A 237 19.38 -27.53 14.41
C ALA A 237 19.61 -27.93 12.93
N PRO A 238 20.39 -29.00 12.63
CA PRO A 238 20.95 -29.23 11.30
C PRO A 238 19.99 -29.82 10.26
N HIS A 239 18.69 -29.92 10.45
CA HIS A 239 17.75 -30.55 9.52
C HIS A 239 16.36 -29.94 9.41
N ALA A 240 16.07 -28.82 10.08
CA ALA A 240 14.81 -28.11 9.90
C ALA A 240 15.05 -26.93 8.96
N GLY A 241 14.26 -26.80 7.88
CA GLY A 241 14.30 -25.62 7.00
C GLY A 241 14.04 -24.34 7.81
N CYS A 242 14.69 -23.24 7.43
CA CYS A 242 14.50 -21.93 8.05
C CYS A 242 13.76 -21.00 7.07
N MET A 243 12.58 -20.51 7.47
CA MET A 243 11.81 -19.48 6.78
C MET A 243 12.11 -18.14 7.44
N LEU A 244 12.66 -17.19 6.70
CA LEU A 244 12.80 -15.81 7.16
C LEU A 244 11.52 -15.04 6.80
N LEU A 245 11.02 -14.25 7.74
CA LEU A 245 9.84 -13.41 7.57
C LEU A 245 10.29 -11.96 7.72
N ALA A 246 10.34 -11.22 6.61
CA ALA A 246 10.79 -9.82 6.54
C ALA A 246 9.67 -9.01 5.86
N ILE A 247 8.60 -8.70 6.62
CA ILE A 247 7.33 -8.23 6.10
C ILE A 247 6.96 -6.90 6.71
N ASP A 248 6.65 -5.90 5.88
CA ASP A 248 6.16 -4.60 6.33
C ASP A 248 4.74 -4.69 6.90
N SER A 249 4.31 -3.64 7.58
CA SER A 249 2.98 -3.51 8.14
C SER A 249 1.91 -3.55 7.05
N PHE A 250 0.77 -4.16 7.35
CA PHE A 250 -0.44 -4.06 6.55
C PHE A 250 -1.24 -2.87 7.07
N LYS A 251 -0.94 -1.69 6.49
CA LYS A 251 -1.47 -0.40 6.97
C LYS A 251 -2.97 -0.45 7.21
N GLY A 252 -3.37 -0.06 8.42
CA GLY A 252 -4.76 -0.07 8.86
C GLY A 252 -5.31 -1.41 9.38
N SER A 253 -4.55 -2.53 9.28
CA SER A 253 -5.04 -3.86 9.70
C SER A 253 -4.10 -4.66 10.59
N ALA A 254 -2.77 -4.59 10.38
CA ALA A 254 -1.80 -5.33 11.20
C ALA A 254 -0.41 -4.70 11.19
N THR A 255 0.28 -4.72 12.34
CA THR A 255 1.71 -4.34 12.41
C THR A 255 2.59 -5.43 11.79
N SER A 256 3.84 -5.08 11.43
CA SER A 256 4.84 -6.02 10.91
C SER A 256 4.98 -7.25 11.84
N SER A 257 5.14 -7.02 13.14
CA SER A 257 5.27 -8.08 14.14
C SER A 257 4.07 -9.02 14.20
N GLN A 258 2.84 -8.48 14.08
CA GLN A 258 1.61 -9.27 14.03
C GLN A 258 1.52 -10.13 12.76
N VAL A 259 1.87 -9.56 11.61
CA VAL A 259 1.89 -10.28 10.32
C VAL A 259 2.85 -11.47 10.40
N GLU A 260 4.07 -11.25 10.88
CA GLU A 260 5.09 -12.29 11.04
C GLU A 260 4.67 -13.39 12.04
N GLU A 261 4.05 -12.99 13.15
CA GLU A 261 3.54 -13.93 14.15
C GLU A 261 2.43 -14.84 13.58
N TRP A 262 1.44 -14.25 12.92
CA TRP A 262 0.28 -15.00 12.40
C TRP A 262 0.67 -15.92 11.23
N LEU A 263 1.54 -15.48 10.33
CA LEU A 263 2.14 -16.36 9.31
C LEU A 263 2.94 -17.50 9.94
N SER A 264 3.73 -17.21 10.97
CA SER A 264 4.49 -18.22 11.71
C SER A 264 3.59 -19.25 12.37
N GLN A 265 2.45 -18.82 12.93
CA GLN A 265 1.47 -19.69 13.56
C GLN A 265 0.92 -20.70 12.54
N GLY A 266 0.48 -20.23 11.38
CA GLY A 266 -0.03 -21.08 10.31
C GLY A 266 1.04 -22.03 9.75
N ALA A 267 2.22 -21.50 9.47
CA ALA A 267 3.32 -22.29 8.90
C ALA A 267 3.77 -23.43 9.82
N ARG A 268 3.87 -23.16 11.13
CA ARG A 268 4.21 -24.20 12.14
C ARG A 268 3.10 -25.20 12.36
N ALA A 269 1.83 -24.82 12.21
CA ALA A 269 0.71 -25.76 12.29
C ALA A 269 0.78 -26.81 11.17
N ALA A 270 1.18 -26.40 9.95
CA ALA A 270 1.32 -27.29 8.80
C ALA A 270 2.68 -28.02 8.74
N CYS A 271 3.74 -27.41 9.24
CA CYS A 271 5.10 -27.96 9.25
C CYS A 271 5.78 -27.65 10.60
N PRO A 272 5.56 -28.50 11.63
CA PRO A 272 6.03 -28.23 13.00
C PRO A 272 7.54 -28.05 13.13
N ASP A 273 8.33 -28.69 12.28
CA ASP A 273 9.79 -28.61 12.29
C ASP A 273 10.33 -27.38 11.56
N LEU A 274 9.48 -26.57 10.93
CA LEU A 274 9.89 -25.37 10.21
C LEU A 274 10.24 -24.26 11.20
N ALA A 275 11.49 -23.80 11.17
CA ALA A 275 11.91 -22.64 11.94
C ALA A 275 11.46 -21.36 11.24
N CYS A 276 10.49 -20.65 11.79
CA CYS A 276 10.11 -19.31 11.33
C CYS A 276 10.88 -18.27 12.13
N VAL A 277 11.62 -17.42 11.43
CA VAL A 277 12.49 -16.39 12.00
C VAL A 277 11.99 -15.02 11.56
N PRO A 278 11.38 -14.24 12.47
CA PRO A 278 10.97 -12.87 12.16
C PRO A 278 12.20 -11.98 11.96
N VAL A 279 12.12 -11.10 10.98
CA VAL A 279 13.16 -10.13 10.63
C VAL A 279 12.49 -8.76 10.55
N PRO A 280 12.62 -7.91 11.56
CA PRO A 280 11.97 -6.61 11.56
C PRO A 280 12.39 -5.79 10.34
N VAL A 281 11.41 -5.20 9.64
CA VAL A 281 11.61 -4.30 8.50
C VAL A 281 10.62 -3.15 8.56
N ALA A 282 11.01 -2.01 8.01
CA ALA A 282 10.14 -0.83 7.85
C ALA A 282 10.65 0.04 6.71
N ASP A 283 9.76 0.81 6.09
CA ASP A 283 10.05 1.72 4.96
C ASP A 283 10.55 3.12 5.38
N GLY A 284 10.69 3.36 6.69
CA GLY A 284 10.95 4.70 7.24
C GLY A 284 9.66 5.49 7.54
N GLY A 285 8.49 4.86 7.43
CA GLY A 285 7.19 5.39 7.80
C GLY A 285 6.74 4.92 9.19
N GLU A 286 5.42 4.82 9.35
CA GLU A 286 4.77 4.30 10.55
C GLU A 286 5.20 2.86 10.81
N GLY A 287 5.51 2.54 12.08
CA GLY A 287 6.02 1.23 12.50
C GLY A 287 7.54 1.09 12.50
N THR A 288 8.28 2.09 12.02
CA THR A 288 9.75 2.10 12.05
C THR A 288 10.28 1.99 13.49
N LEU A 289 9.71 2.76 14.42
CA LEU A 289 10.10 2.71 15.83
C LEU A 289 9.88 1.32 16.45
N GLU A 290 8.73 0.69 16.15
CA GLU A 290 8.42 -0.67 16.62
C GLU A 290 9.39 -1.71 16.04
N ALA A 291 9.69 -1.63 14.75
CA ALA A 291 10.61 -2.52 14.08
C ALA A 291 12.03 -2.43 14.68
N PHE A 292 12.54 -1.21 14.89
CA PHE A 292 13.82 -1.01 15.56
C PHE A 292 13.79 -1.47 17.02
N HIS A 293 12.69 -1.22 17.75
CA HIS A 293 12.53 -1.69 19.13
C HIS A 293 12.53 -3.22 19.20
N SER A 294 11.86 -3.88 18.25
CA SER A 294 11.90 -5.34 18.13
C SER A 294 13.31 -5.88 17.85
N ALA A 295 14.10 -5.17 17.02
CA ALA A 295 15.44 -5.56 16.63
C ALA A 295 16.49 -5.31 17.75
N LEU A 296 16.46 -4.13 18.37
CA LEU A 296 17.51 -3.65 19.28
C LEU A 296 17.11 -3.74 20.75
N GLY A 297 15.80 -3.82 21.05
CA GLY A 297 15.30 -3.53 22.40
C GLY A 297 15.42 -2.04 22.71
N GLY A 298 15.69 -1.68 23.95
CA GLY A 298 15.86 -0.29 24.36
C GLY A 298 14.66 0.28 25.09
N GLU A 299 14.63 1.62 25.21
CA GLU A 299 13.62 2.37 25.96
C GLU A 299 12.89 3.35 25.04
N VAL A 300 11.56 3.27 24.99
CA VAL A 300 10.74 4.28 24.31
C VAL A 300 10.53 5.47 25.24
N ARG A 301 11.03 6.64 24.86
CA ARG A 301 10.90 7.89 25.61
C ARG A 301 9.84 8.78 24.99
N ARG A 302 9.08 9.46 25.86
CA ARG A 302 8.05 10.43 25.47
C ARG A 302 8.49 11.84 25.81
N VAL A 303 8.29 12.76 24.88
CA VAL A 303 8.61 14.18 25.00
C VAL A 303 7.41 15.00 24.54
N MET A 304 7.13 16.11 25.22
CA MET A 304 6.17 17.08 24.75
C MET A 304 6.81 17.93 23.65
N VAL A 305 6.23 17.93 22.47
CA VAL A 305 6.72 18.67 21.30
C VAL A 305 5.63 19.60 20.75
N PRO A 306 6.01 20.69 20.06
CA PRO A 306 5.04 21.48 19.30
C PRO A 306 4.31 20.61 18.27
N ALA A 307 3.00 20.73 18.22
CA ALA A 307 2.21 20.14 17.16
C ALA A 307 2.52 20.81 15.80
N PRO A 308 2.23 20.16 14.66
CA PRO A 308 2.60 20.71 13.36
C PRO A 308 1.94 22.07 13.05
N ILE A 309 0.81 22.39 13.66
CA ILE A 309 0.07 23.63 13.42
C ILE A 309 0.00 24.46 14.71
N GLU A 310 -0.76 24.05 15.71
CA GLU A 310 -0.96 24.76 16.96
C GLU A 310 -0.95 23.81 18.15
N GLY A 311 -0.47 24.30 19.31
CA GLY A 311 -0.43 23.55 20.56
C GLY A 311 0.79 22.63 20.69
N SER A 312 0.66 21.64 21.55
CA SER A 312 1.71 20.64 21.84
C SER A 312 1.08 19.28 22.09
N HIS A 313 1.79 18.22 21.77
CA HIS A 313 1.40 16.84 22.05
C HIS A 313 2.60 16.00 22.46
N ALA A 314 2.33 14.81 23.00
CA ALA A 314 3.37 13.87 23.36
C ALA A 314 3.80 13.06 22.12
N ALA A 315 5.07 13.14 21.77
CA ALA A 315 5.70 12.33 20.74
C ALA A 315 6.74 11.39 21.35
N SER A 316 7.02 10.29 20.68
CA SER A 316 7.93 9.26 21.20
C SER A 316 9.14 9.08 20.30
N PHE A 317 10.27 8.68 20.90
CA PHE A 317 11.44 8.16 20.20
C PHE A 317 12.00 6.95 20.96
N LEU A 318 12.65 6.03 20.24
CA LEU A 318 13.36 4.91 20.82
C LEU A 318 14.80 5.34 21.13
N LEU A 319 15.31 4.97 22.32
CA LEU A 319 16.72 5.02 22.66
C LEU A 319 17.21 3.60 22.90
N ALA A 320 18.17 3.15 22.11
CA ALA A 320 18.66 1.77 22.14
C ALA A 320 20.19 1.70 21.93
N PRO A 321 20.88 0.67 22.43
CA PRO A 321 22.25 0.41 22.04
C PRO A 321 22.32 -0.15 20.62
N ASP A 322 23.22 0.36 19.76
CA ASP A 322 23.54 -0.23 18.48
C ASP A 322 24.37 -1.53 18.61
N GLY A 323 24.75 -2.13 17.47
CA GLY A 323 25.56 -3.36 17.46
C GLY A 323 26.96 -3.21 18.09
N GLU A 324 27.44 -1.99 18.28
CA GLU A 324 28.73 -1.67 18.90
C GLU A 324 28.58 -1.21 20.36
N GLY A 325 27.35 -1.14 20.86
CA GLY A 325 27.03 -0.71 22.23
C GLY A 325 26.95 0.80 22.41
N ARG A 326 27.01 1.60 21.34
CA ARG A 326 26.77 3.05 21.38
C ARG A 326 25.26 3.31 21.38
N LEU A 327 24.83 4.39 22.01
CA LEU A 327 23.42 4.76 22.00
C LEU A 327 23.02 5.30 20.61
N CYS A 328 21.96 4.77 20.05
CA CYS A 328 21.27 5.32 18.91
C CYS A 328 19.83 5.72 19.29
N ALA A 329 19.28 6.72 18.61
CA ALA A 329 17.88 7.07 18.72
C ALA A 329 17.16 6.85 17.39
N VAL A 330 15.90 6.38 17.48
CA VAL A 330 15.03 6.22 16.32
C VAL A 330 13.83 7.14 16.49
N ILE A 331 13.62 7.98 15.50
CA ILE A 331 12.60 9.02 15.45
C ILE A 331 11.73 8.78 14.22
N GLU A 332 10.44 8.63 14.39
CA GLU A 332 9.46 8.77 13.30
C GLU A 332 9.01 10.23 13.26
N MET A 333 9.23 10.91 12.16
CA MET A 333 8.80 12.31 12.04
C MET A 333 7.27 12.45 12.19
N ALA A 334 6.51 11.42 11.82
CA ALA A 334 5.07 11.39 11.98
C ALA A 334 4.60 11.46 13.44
N GLN A 335 5.41 11.03 14.40
CA GLN A 335 5.12 11.20 15.83
C GLN A 335 5.03 12.67 16.25
N ALA A 336 5.77 13.55 15.59
CA ALA A 336 5.81 14.98 15.90
C ALA A 336 5.04 15.84 14.88
N ALA A 337 5.02 15.43 13.62
CA ALA A 337 4.46 16.23 12.53
C ALA A 337 3.76 15.34 11.47
N GLY A 338 2.98 14.34 11.96
CA GLY A 338 2.23 13.40 11.15
C GLY A 338 0.97 13.98 10.52
N ILE A 339 0.54 13.37 9.42
CA ILE A 339 -0.64 13.80 8.66
C ILE A 339 -1.93 13.65 9.48
N ASP A 340 -2.00 12.66 10.37
CA ASP A 340 -3.15 12.42 11.25
C ASP A 340 -3.35 13.54 12.30
N ALA A 341 -2.29 14.34 12.57
CA ALA A 341 -2.36 15.51 13.43
C ALA A 341 -2.78 16.80 12.67
N SER A 342 -3.13 16.70 11.38
CA SER A 342 -3.50 17.83 10.53
C SER A 342 -4.94 17.67 10.02
N PRO A 343 -5.76 18.76 10.00
CA PRO A 343 -7.08 18.73 9.39
C PRO A 343 -7.04 18.69 7.84
N CYS A 344 -5.85 18.66 7.25
CA CYS A 344 -5.61 18.64 5.79
C CYS A 344 -6.36 19.76 5.01
N THR A 345 -6.55 20.92 5.62
CA THR A 345 -7.07 22.13 4.96
C THR A 345 -5.93 22.91 4.32
N HIS A 346 -6.27 23.80 3.38
CA HIS A 346 -5.29 24.66 2.71
C HIS A 346 -4.48 25.53 3.70
N GLU A 347 -5.15 26.13 4.66
CA GLU A 347 -4.53 26.97 5.69
C GLU A 347 -3.61 26.15 6.59
N ALA A 348 -4.07 24.99 7.05
CA ALA A 348 -3.27 24.07 7.85
C ALA A 348 -1.99 23.61 7.12
N ALA A 349 -2.11 23.26 5.84
CA ALA A 349 -0.97 22.83 5.02
C ALA A 349 0.07 23.95 4.78
N LEU A 350 -0.37 25.22 4.77
CA LEU A 350 0.53 26.38 4.70
C LEU A 350 1.25 26.66 6.03
N ALA A 351 0.63 26.34 7.15
CA ALA A 351 1.14 26.63 8.50
C ALA A 351 1.96 25.47 9.10
N ALA A 352 1.74 24.24 8.63
CA ALA A 352 2.32 23.05 9.22
C ALA A 352 3.86 23.07 9.21
N SER A 353 4.47 22.84 10.38
CA SER A 353 5.90 23.02 10.64
C SER A 353 6.55 21.76 11.21
N THR A 354 7.82 21.57 10.88
CA THR A 354 8.69 20.49 11.40
C THR A 354 9.35 20.80 12.74
N ARG A 355 8.93 21.85 13.47
CA ARG A 355 9.57 22.22 14.77
C ARG A 355 9.56 21.06 15.76
N GLY A 356 8.48 20.31 15.86
CA GLY A 356 8.37 19.14 16.74
C GLY A 356 9.40 18.05 16.44
N VAL A 357 9.79 17.88 15.17
CA VAL A 357 10.86 16.95 14.77
C VAL A 357 12.20 17.42 15.34
N GLY A 358 12.47 18.74 15.25
CA GLY A 358 13.67 19.32 15.84
C GLY A 358 13.75 19.08 17.36
N GLU A 359 12.64 19.22 18.09
CA GLU A 359 12.58 18.98 19.53
C GLU A 359 12.84 17.51 19.89
N LEU A 360 12.30 16.55 19.11
CA LEU A 360 12.63 15.13 19.29
C LEU A 360 14.12 14.86 19.07
N MET A 361 14.72 15.48 18.05
CA MET A 361 16.16 15.36 17.79
C MET A 361 16.99 15.94 18.93
N CYS A 362 16.62 17.13 19.45
CA CYS A 362 17.28 17.71 20.62
C CYS A 362 17.21 16.78 21.84
N ALA A 363 16.04 16.25 22.15
CA ALA A 363 15.86 15.31 23.27
C ALA A 363 16.70 14.03 23.11
N ALA A 364 16.82 13.53 21.88
CA ALA A 364 17.66 12.36 21.60
C ALA A 364 19.16 12.66 21.75
N ILE A 365 19.62 13.85 21.33
CA ILE A 365 21.01 14.32 21.50
C ILE A 365 21.31 14.51 22.99
N GLU A 366 20.41 15.11 23.75
CA GLU A 366 20.52 15.29 25.21
C GLU A 366 20.56 13.94 25.95
N ALA A 367 19.97 12.91 25.39
CA ALA A 367 20.05 11.53 25.88
C ALA A 367 21.35 10.81 25.47
N ASP A 368 22.34 11.53 24.91
CA ASP A 368 23.66 11.03 24.49
C ASP A 368 23.61 10.06 23.28
N ALA A 369 22.57 10.15 22.42
CA ALA A 369 22.53 9.37 21.19
C ALA A 369 23.67 9.79 20.24
N LYS A 370 24.41 8.82 19.72
CA LYS A 370 25.52 9.02 18.78
C LYS A 370 25.11 8.78 17.32
N THR A 371 23.96 8.15 17.11
CA THR A 371 23.34 7.97 15.79
C THR A 371 21.87 8.29 15.91
N LEU A 372 21.35 9.13 15.03
CA LEU A 372 19.92 9.37 14.86
C LEU A 372 19.43 8.70 13.58
N TYR A 373 18.52 7.76 13.70
CA TYR A 373 17.72 7.22 12.60
C TYR A 373 16.41 7.99 12.56
N VAL A 374 16.14 8.68 11.44
CA VAL A 374 14.94 9.51 11.31
C VAL A 374 14.11 9.04 10.12
N GLY A 375 12.97 8.44 10.40
CA GLY A 375 12.00 8.01 9.38
C GLY A 375 11.15 9.18 8.89
N LEU A 376 11.03 9.35 7.54
CA LEU A 376 10.37 10.48 6.89
C LEU A 376 8.94 10.20 6.41
N GLY A 377 8.37 9.03 6.66
CA GLY A 377 7.02 8.68 6.24
C GLY A 377 5.94 9.45 7.01
N GLY A 378 4.72 9.54 6.43
CA GLY A 378 3.51 10.03 7.11
C GLY A 378 3.44 11.54 7.42
N SER A 379 4.20 12.41 6.74
CA SER A 379 4.33 13.83 7.07
C SER A 379 3.11 14.70 6.72
N ALA A 380 2.72 15.64 7.62
CA ALA A 380 1.77 16.72 7.34
C ALA A 380 2.42 17.96 6.71
N THR A 381 3.72 18.14 6.88
CA THR A 381 4.46 19.38 6.63
C THR A 381 4.96 19.52 5.19
N THR A 382 5.11 20.78 4.75
CA THR A 382 5.72 21.13 3.46
C THR A 382 6.66 22.36 3.64
N ASP A 383 7.26 22.48 4.82
CA ASP A 383 8.08 23.64 5.21
C ASP A 383 9.58 23.51 4.85
N GLY A 384 9.94 22.53 4.00
CA GLY A 384 11.35 22.32 3.61
C GLY A 384 12.27 21.92 4.77
N GLY A 385 11.71 21.60 5.95
CA GLY A 385 12.46 21.34 7.17
C GLY A 385 12.93 22.61 7.90
N ALA A 386 12.44 23.79 7.52
CA ALA A 386 12.84 25.06 8.11
C ALA A 386 12.58 25.11 9.62
N GLY A 387 11.42 24.58 10.07
CA GLY A 387 11.10 24.53 11.50
C GLY A 387 12.08 23.66 12.29
N MET A 388 12.44 22.49 11.79
CA MET A 388 13.47 21.62 12.40
C MET A 388 14.83 22.33 12.45
N LEU A 389 15.25 22.96 11.37
CA LEU A 389 16.50 23.70 11.30
C LEU A 389 16.58 24.81 12.36
N GLN A 390 15.51 25.62 12.52
CA GLN A 390 15.42 26.68 13.55
C GLN A 390 15.58 26.11 14.96
N VAL A 391 14.90 25.03 15.30
CA VAL A 391 15.01 24.37 16.62
C VAL A 391 16.42 23.83 16.86
N LEU A 392 17.08 23.30 15.85
CA LEU A 392 18.47 22.87 15.95
C LEU A 392 19.46 24.02 16.06
N GLY A 393 19.02 25.27 15.90
CA GLY A 393 19.82 26.47 16.04
C GLY A 393 20.24 27.14 14.73
N ALA A 394 19.82 26.62 13.58
CA ALA A 394 20.07 27.28 12.30
C ALA A 394 19.31 28.61 12.20
N CYS A 395 19.94 29.61 11.59
CA CYS A 395 19.29 30.89 11.30
C CYS A 395 18.59 30.82 9.93
N VAL A 396 17.26 30.86 9.91
CA VAL A 396 16.45 30.98 8.70
C VAL A 396 15.73 32.32 8.75
N LEU A 397 16.29 33.34 8.09
CA LEU A 397 15.94 34.72 8.31
C LEU A 397 15.29 35.35 7.08
N ASP A 398 14.42 36.33 7.34
CA ASP A 398 13.85 37.22 6.32
C ASP A 398 14.77 38.41 6.01
N ARG A 399 14.27 39.33 5.19
CA ARG A 399 15.04 40.55 4.81
C ARG A 399 15.26 41.54 5.95
N ALA A 400 14.44 41.49 7.01
CA ALA A 400 14.62 42.32 8.19
C ALA A 400 15.64 41.72 9.18
N GLY A 401 16.01 40.47 9.00
CA GLY A 401 16.89 39.74 9.90
C GLY A 401 16.14 39.00 11.00
N ASP A 402 14.80 38.92 10.89
CA ASP A 402 13.96 38.19 11.83
C ASP A 402 13.76 36.73 11.35
N GLU A 403 13.53 35.82 12.29
CA GLU A 403 13.19 34.41 11.95
C GLU A 403 11.91 34.37 11.10
N VAL A 404 11.95 33.59 10.02
CA VAL A 404 10.75 33.38 9.20
C VAL A 404 9.68 32.62 9.99
N ARG A 405 8.42 32.94 9.73
CA ARG A 405 7.27 32.24 10.33
C ARG A 405 7.26 30.76 9.97
N PRO A 406 6.65 29.90 10.80
CA PRO A 406 6.52 28.48 10.54
C PRO A 406 5.77 28.16 9.24
N GLY A 407 6.01 26.98 8.70
CA GLY A 407 5.27 26.40 7.58
C GLY A 407 5.76 26.83 6.19
N LEU A 408 5.12 26.29 5.17
CA LEU A 408 5.38 26.62 3.76
C LEU A 408 5.22 28.12 3.49
N ALA A 409 4.28 28.76 4.14
CA ALA A 409 4.05 30.19 3.99
C ALA A 409 5.26 31.06 4.40
N GLY A 410 6.09 30.59 5.31
CA GLY A 410 7.32 31.28 5.72
C GLY A 410 8.42 31.21 4.67
N LEU A 411 8.44 30.17 3.84
CA LEU A 411 9.49 29.98 2.83
C LEU A 411 9.51 31.10 1.77
N ARG A 412 8.36 31.75 1.56
CA ARG A 412 8.26 32.91 0.65
C ARG A 412 9.17 34.05 1.07
N ASP A 413 9.35 34.24 2.36
CA ASP A 413 10.00 35.42 2.94
C ASP A 413 11.50 35.18 3.24
N VAL A 414 12.00 33.94 3.10
CA VAL A 414 13.41 33.58 3.38
C VAL A 414 14.37 34.43 2.56
N ALA A 415 15.26 35.15 3.23
CA ALA A 415 16.32 35.94 2.62
C ALA A 415 17.71 35.29 2.78
N SER A 416 18.01 34.69 3.92
CA SER A 416 19.28 34.02 4.20
C SER A 416 19.07 32.78 5.07
N ILE A 417 20.00 31.82 4.93
CA ILE A 417 20.06 30.61 5.76
C ILE A 417 21.50 30.44 6.22
N ASP A 418 21.68 30.15 7.52
CA ASP A 418 22.93 29.67 8.09
C ASP A 418 22.67 28.39 8.90
N VAL A 419 23.27 27.29 8.46
CA VAL A 419 23.12 25.97 9.10
C VAL A 419 24.30 25.62 10.01
N ALA A 420 25.30 26.49 10.15
CA ALA A 420 26.49 26.22 10.98
C ALA A 420 26.16 25.91 12.44
N PRO A 421 25.28 26.67 13.14
CA PRO A 421 24.96 26.36 14.53
C PRO A 421 24.24 25.02 14.70
N ALA A 422 23.39 24.63 13.73
CA ALA A 422 22.72 23.32 13.75
C ALA A 422 23.72 22.18 13.54
N ARG A 423 24.69 22.33 12.63
CA ARG A 423 25.76 21.34 12.43
C ARG A 423 26.67 21.25 13.66
N GLU A 424 26.95 22.35 14.33
CA GLU A 424 27.72 22.35 15.58
C GLU A 424 27.00 21.57 16.67
N ARG A 425 25.67 21.74 16.81
CA ARG A 425 24.84 20.95 17.76
C ARG A 425 24.88 19.46 17.44
N LEU A 426 24.98 19.08 16.19
CA LEU A 426 25.07 17.70 15.71
C LEU A 426 26.50 17.13 15.67
N ALA A 427 27.50 17.90 16.14
CA ALA A 427 28.87 17.43 16.12
C ALA A 427 29.06 16.10 16.87
N GLY A 428 29.60 15.11 16.17
CA GLY A 428 29.76 13.75 16.72
C GLY A 428 28.51 12.88 16.73
N VAL A 429 27.41 13.33 16.12
CA VAL A 429 26.17 12.55 15.93
C VAL A 429 26.03 12.21 14.45
N ALA A 430 25.92 10.92 14.14
CA ALA A 430 25.65 10.46 12.79
C ALA A 430 24.14 10.56 12.49
N LEU A 431 23.80 11.18 11.33
CA LEU A 431 22.42 11.29 10.87
C LEU A 431 22.15 10.28 9.76
N LYS A 432 21.26 9.33 9.99
CA LYS A 432 20.76 8.38 9.00
C LYS A 432 19.27 8.60 8.80
N VAL A 433 18.90 9.05 7.63
CA VAL A 433 17.54 9.43 7.30
C VAL A 433 16.91 8.34 6.44
N LEU A 434 15.83 7.75 6.95
CA LEU A 434 15.17 6.59 6.37
C LEU A 434 14.04 7.04 5.45
N THR A 435 14.18 6.77 4.16
CA THR A 435 13.14 7.11 3.17
C THR A 435 13.28 6.32 1.88
N ASP A 436 12.17 5.80 1.39
CA ASP A 436 12.07 5.16 0.07
C ASP A 436 11.60 6.12 -1.02
N VAL A 437 11.24 7.36 -0.62
CA VAL A 437 10.81 8.43 -1.51
C VAL A 437 12.01 8.97 -2.30
N LYS A 438 11.95 8.89 -3.63
CA LYS A 438 12.97 9.40 -4.56
C LYS A 438 12.63 10.75 -5.20
N SER A 439 11.57 11.41 -4.76
CA SER A 439 11.13 12.70 -5.28
C SER A 439 12.21 13.77 -5.04
N PRO A 440 12.55 14.60 -6.06
CA PRO A 440 13.38 15.77 -5.87
C PRO A 440 12.63 16.82 -5.05
N LEU A 441 13.33 17.86 -4.61
CA LEU A 441 12.72 18.92 -3.81
C LEU A 441 11.63 19.67 -4.60
N VAL A 442 11.87 19.97 -5.86
CA VAL A 442 11.03 20.83 -6.71
C VAL A 442 10.76 20.22 -8.09
N GLY A 443 9.84 20.85 -8.84
CA GLY A 443 9.48 20.47 -10.21
C GLY A 443 8.24 19.58 -10.28
N ALA A 444 7.96 19.00 -11.45
CA ALA A 444 6.74 18.22 -11.68
C ALA A 444 6.58 17.03 -10.70
N ARG A 445 7.70 16.43 -10.29
CA ARG A 445 7.77 15.34 -9.31
C ARG A 445 8.28 15.81 -7.94
N GLY A 446 8.31 17.12 -7.70
CA GLY A 446 8.79 17.71 -6.46
C GLY A 446 7.81 17.61 -5.30
N SER A 447 8.31 17.88 -4.09
CA SER A 447 7.58 17.72 -2.82
C SER A 447 6.22 18.39 -2.80
N VAL A 448 6.13 19.64 -3.30
CA VAL A 448 4.89 20.44 -3.31
C VAL A 448 3.84 19.84 -4.23
N ARG A 449 4.24 19.47 -5.46
CA ARG A 449 3.30 19.00 -6.49
C ARG A 449 2.83 17.58 -6.27
N MET A 450 3.73 16.71 -5.80
CA MET A 450 3.41 15.29 -5.58
C MET A 450 2.61 15.07 -4.29
N PHE A 451 3.00 15.72 -3.20
CA PHE A 451 2.46 15.41 -1.88
C PHE A 451 1.65 16.57 -1.26
N GLY A 452 1.70 17.76 -1.83
CA GLY A 452 0.97 18.92 -1.32
C GLY A 452 -0.55 18.75 -1.33
N PRO A 453 -1.17 18.24 -2.41
CA PRO A 453 -2.61 18.06 -2.47
C PRO A 453 -3.17 17.15 -1.36
N GLN A 454 -2.53 16.02 -1.07
CA GLN A 454 -2.98 15.12 0.00
C GLN A 454 -2.85 15.71 1.41
N LYS A 455 -2.00 16.75 1.57
CA LYS A 455 -1.83 17.50 2.83
C LYS A 455 -2.78 18.70 2.94
N GLY A 456 -3.60 18.96 1.91
CA GLY A 456 -4.59 20.02 1.85
C GLY A 456 -4.22 21.22 0.97
N LEU A 457 -3.04 21.28 0.34
CA LEU A 457 -2.68 22.40 -0.52
C LEU A 457 -3.64 22.51 -1.71
N GLY A 458 -4.42 23.62 -1.75
CA GLY A 458 -5.43 23.87 -2.77
C GLY A 458 -6.68 22.99 -2.63
N ALA A 459 -7.04 22.52 -1.43
CA ALA A 459 -8.20 21.66 -1.20
C ALA A 459 -9.50 22.28 -1.70
N ASP A 460 -9.69 23.60 -1.46
CA ASP A 460 -10.92 24.33 -1.80
C ASP A 460 -10.86 25.02 -3.17
N ALA A 461 -9.79 24.82 -3.94
CA ALA A 461 -9.55 25.47 -5.22
C ALA A 461 -10.01 24.57 -6.40
N SER A 462 -10.47 25.20 -7.49
CA SER A 462 -10.67 24.51 -8.78
C SER A 462 -9.36 23.90 -9.29
N ALA A 463 -9.42 22.99 -10.26
CA ALA A 463 -8.24 22.31 -10.79
C ALA A 463 -7.17 23.29 -11.32
N ASP A 464 -7.60 24.34 -12.07
CA ASP A 464 -6.71 25.34 -12.64
C ASP A 464 -6.10 26.24 -11.55
N GLU A 465 -6.90 26.69 -10.58
CA GLU A 465 -6.42 27.48 -9.44
C GLU A 465 -5.45 26.67 -8.59
N ARG A 466 -5.75 25.40 -8.33
CA ARG A 466 -4.85 24.49 -7.61
C ARG A 466 -3.52 24.34 -8.34
N ALA A 467 -3.55 24.14 -9.65
CA ALA A 467 -2.33 24.04 -10.45
C ALA A 467 -1.49 25.33 -10.37
N ALA A 468 -2.11 26.50 -10.39
CA ALA A 468 -1.46 27.79 -10.24
C ALA A 468 -0.83 27.97 -8.85
N LEU A 469 -1.58 27.65 -7.78
CA LEU A 469 -1.11 27.67 -6.40
C LEU A 469 0.09 26.76 -6.18
N LEU A 470 -0.01 25.49 -6.62
CA LEU A 470 1.10 24.54 -6.50
C LEU A 470 2.34 25.00 -7.28
N ALA A 471 2.17 25.67 -8.43
CA ALA A 471 3.27 26.25 -9.18
C ALA A 471 3.92 27.44 -8.45
N GLU A 472 3.15 28.22 -7.72
CA GLU A 472 3.66 29.31 -6.88
C GLU A 472 4.43 28.77 -5.68
N TYR A 473 3.88 27.80 -4.97
CA TYR A 473 4.53 27.19 -3.80
C TYR A 473 5.80 26.42 -4.17
N ASP A 474 5.81 25.77 -5.33
CA ASP A 474 7.01 25.13 -5.87
C ASP A 474 8.15 26.15 -6.14
N ARG A 475 7.80 27.39 -6.56
CA ARG A 475 8.78 28.50 -6.69
C ARG A 475 9.31 28.96 -5.34
N TRP A 476 8.47 29.03 -4.28
CA TRP A 476 8.95 29.35 -2.93
C TRP A 476 9.93 28.28 -2.44
N MET A 477 9.58 27.02 -2.62
CA MET A 477 10.43 25.88 -2.28
C MET A 477 11.74 25.89 -3.08
N ALA A 478 11.72 26.28 -4.36
CA ALA A 478 12.91 26.40 -5.20
C ALA A 478 13.86 27.49 -4.70
N ALA A 479 13.30 28.66 -4.34
CA ALA A 479 14.09 29.77 -3.80
C ALA A 479 14.73 29.41 -2.45
N TYR A 480 13.96 28.73 -1.58
CA TYR A 480 14.47 28.19 -0.31
C TYR A 480 15.56 27.15 -0.53
N GLY A 481 15.34 26.16 -1.41
CA GLY A 481 16.30 25.10 -1.72
C GLY A 481 17.62 25.61 -2.32
N SER A 482 17.60 26.72 -3.08
CA SER A 482 18.81 27.40 -3.55
C SER A 482 19.62 27.94 -2.38
N LYS A 483 18.97 28.69 -1.46
CA LYS A 483 19.64 29.26 -0.28
C LYS A 483 20.18 28.19 0.67
N LEU A 484 19.43 27.09 0.81
CA LEU A 484 19.85 25.95 1.61
C LEU A 484 21.09 25.26 0.99
N THR A 485 21.16 25.21 -0.34
CA THR A 485 22.34 24.73 -1.08
C THR A 485 23.54 25.64 -0.83
N ASP A 486 23.36 26.98 -0.94
CA ASP A 486 24.41 27.97 -0.71
C ASP A 486 24.95 27.88 0.74
N ALA A 487 24.05 27.73 1.73
CA ALA A 487 24.42 27.58 3.14
C ALA A 487 25.24 26.30 3.41
N ARG A 488 24.88 25.18 2.78
CA ARG A 488 25.67 23.93 2.82
C ARG A 488 27.05 24.15 2.23
N ASP A 489 27.12 24.72 1.03
CA ASP A 489 28.36 24.86 0.27
C ASP A 489 29.35 25.86 0.93
N ALA A 490 28.83 26.87 1.65
CA ALA A 490 29.62 27.77 2.44
C ALA A 490 30.40 27.09 3.57
N LEU A 491 29.80 26.08 4.21
CA LEU A 491 30.46 25.30 5.26
C LEU A 491 31.43 24.27 4.68
N ASP A 492 30.98 23.54 3.66
CA ASP A 492 31.76 22.44 3.07
C ASP A 492 33.00 22.98 2.27
N GLY A 493 32.95 24.24 1.81
CA GLY A 493 34.09 24.92 1.16
C GLY A 493 35.20 25.33 2.13
N THR A 494 34.92 25.45 3.42
CA THR A 494 35.89 25.77 4.47
C THR A 494 36.56 24.53 5.08
N GLU A 495 35.96 23.34 4.95
CA GLU A 495 36.48 22.04 5.41
C GLU A 495 37.04 21.20 4.23
N LEU A 496 38.02 21.70 3.53
CA LEU A 496 38.74 21.00 2.46
C LEU A 496 39.59 19.87 3.07
N GLN A 497 38.99 18.77 3.41
CA GLN A 497 39.59 17.45 3.51
C GLN A 497 38.60 16.42 4.10
N VAL A 498 37.74 15.81 3.29
CA VAL A 498 37.47 14.37 3.47
C VAL A 498 37.15 13.77 2.12
N ALA A 499 38.02 12.91 1.67
CA ALA A 499 37.84 12.03 0.54
C ALA A 499 36.75 11.01 0.81
N ALA A 500 35.74 10.91 -0.05
CA ALA A 500 35.10 9.64 -0.39
C ALA A 500 34.37 9.79 -1.72
N ALA A 501 34.53 8.85 -2.57
CA ALA A 501 34.09 8.69 -3.92
C ALA A 501 32.62 9.07 -4.16
N GLY A 502 32.37 10.15 -4.87
CA GLY A 502 31.07 10.56 -5.38
C GLY A 502 31.04 12.06 -5.63
N ALA A 503 30.84 12.53 -6.87
CA ALA A 503 30.68 13.94 -7.14
C ALA A 503 29.46 14.48 -6.38
N ARG A 504 29.66 15.41 -5.44
CA ARG A 504 28.57 16.08 -4.70
C ARG A 504 27.61 16.76 -5.67
N PRO A 505 26.30 16.62 -5.46
CA PRO A 505 25.33 17.28 -6.32
C PRO A 505 25.48 18.80 -6.19
N LYS A 506 25.54 19.50 -7.32
CA LYS A 506 25.66 20.96 -7.39
C LYS A 506 24.48 21.71 -6.78
N SER A 507 23.35 21.05 -6.59
CA SER A 507 22.14 21.61 -6.00
C SER A 507 21.39 20.52 -5.23
N LEU A 508 20.86 20.86 -4.07
CA LEU A 508 19.98 19.99 -3.29
C LEU A 508 18.62 19.78 -3.96
N ALA A 509 18.21 20.71 -4.82
CA ALA A 509 16.88 20.70 -5.44
C ALA A 509 16.61 19.46 -6.31
N GLY A 510 17.64 18.90 -6.95
CA GLY A 510 17.52 17.73 -7.82
C GLY A 510 17.89 16.39 -7.18
N VAL A 511 18.32 16.38 -5.91
CA VAL A 511 18.75 15.15 -5.25
C VAL A 511 17.54 14.23 -5.02
N PRO A 512 17.59 12.94 -5.41
CA PRO A 512 16.57 11.98 -5.07
C PRO A 512 16.40 11.89 -3.54
N GLY A 513 15.15 11.98 -3.05
CA GLY A 513 14.84 11.98 -1.63
C GLY A 513 14.84 13.37 -0.98
N ALA A 514 15.38 14.40 -1.63
CA ALA A 514 15.34 15.77 -1.09
C ALA A 514 13.91 16.29 -0.88
N GLY A 515 12.95 15.83 -1.68
CA GLY A 515 11.53 16.18 -1.56
C GLY A 515 10.77 15.39 -0.49
N ALA A 516 11.37 14.35 0.10
CA ALA A 516 10.72 13.55 1.13
C ALA A 516 10.24 14.42 2.30
N ALA A 517 9.08 14.05 2.88
CA ALA A 517 8.47 14.77 3.99
C ALA A 517 8.33 16.30 3.76
N GLY A 518 7.91 16.69 2.53
CA GLY A 518 7.70 18.10 2.22
C GLY A 518 8.97 18.94 2.17
N GLY A 519 10.09 18.33 1.79
CA GLY A 519 11.41 18.95 1.66
C GLY A 519 12.31 18.80 2.90
N LEU A 520 11.85 18.09 3.93
CA LEU A 520 12.68 17.80 5.12
C LEU A 520 13.94 17.02 4.74
N GLY A 521 13.87 16.14 3.70
CA GLY A 521 15.03 15.45 3.15
C GLY A 521 16.14 16.41 2.70
N ALA A 522 15.81 17.55 2.07
CA ALA A 522 16.79 18.56 1.68
C ALA A 522 17.47 19.22 2.88
N ALA A 523 16.71 19.51 3.96
CA ALA A 523 17.27 20.05 5.19
C ALA A 523 18.27 19.07 5.84
N PHE A 524 17.93 17.78 5.89
CA PHE A 524 18.84 16.74 6.39
C PHE A 524 20.12 16.62 5.54
N LEU A 525 19.99 16.67 4.22
CA LEU A 525 21.15 16.70 3.33
C LEU A 525 22.04 17.93 3.55
N ALA A 526 21.43 19.09 3.86
CA ALA A 526 22.18 20.29 4.22
C ALA A 526 22.93 20.16 5.56
N LEU A 527 22.42 19.33 6.47
CA LEU A 527 23.08 19.00 7.73
C LEU A 527 24.14 17.88 7.59
N GLY A 528 24.33 17.32 6.41
CA GLY A 528 25.30 16.25 6.16
C GLY A 528 24.77 14.84 6.42
N ALA A 529 23.45 14.66 6.47
CA ALA A 529 22.83 13.36 6.65
C ALA A 529 23.00 12.43 5.43
N GLU A 530 23.01 11.12 5.70
CA GLU A 530 22.92 10.07 4.71
C GLU A 530 21.43 9.68 4.53
N LEU A 531 20.93 9.72 3.28
CA LEU A 531 19.61 9.19 2.95
C LEU A 531 19.73 7.70 2.61
N THR A 532 19.04 6.85 3.36
CA THR A 532 19.12 5.40 3.25
C THR A 532 17.70 4.83 3.08
N PRO A 533 17.48 3.83 2.22
CA PRO A 533 16.22 3.09 2.23
C PRO A 533 15.94 2.52 3.62
N GLY A 534 14.68 2.66 4.09
CA GLY A 534 14.31 2.29 5.45
C GLY A 534 14.61 0.82 5.75
N ALA A 535 14.26 -0.07 4.82
CA ALA A 535 14.50 -1.49 4.94
C ALA A 535 16.00 -1.83 5.08
N ASP A 536 16.88 -1.21 4.28
CA ASP A 536 18.31 -1.51 4.28
C ASP A 536 18.97 -1.26 5.64
N ALA A 537 18.60 -0.17 6.30
CA ALA A 537 19.15 0.18 7.61
C ALA A 537 18.82 -0.89 8.68
N LEU A 538 17.58 -1.41 8.68
CA LEU A 538 17.19 -2.49 9.59
C LEU A 538 17.82 -3.83 9.21
N LEU A 539 17.86 -4.16 7.92
CA LEU A 539 18.50 -5.39 7.43
C LEU A 539 19.99 -5.45 7.79
N ASP A 540 20.69 -4.30 7.77
CA ASP A 540 22.07 -4.20 8.24
C ASP A 540 22.19 -4.48 9.73
N LEU A 541 21.34 -3.86 10.55
CA LEU A 541 21.33 -4.01 12.00
C LEU A 541 21.09 -5.45 12.45
N VAL A 542 20.18 -6.17 11.77
CA VAL A 542 19.87 -7.58 12.10
C VAL A 542 20.82 -8.58 11.44
N GLN A 543 21.82 -8.11 10.69
CA GLN A 543 22.77 -8.94 9.94
C GLN A 543 22.02 -9.91 8.98
N PHE A 544 21.07 -9.39 8.23
CA PHE A 544 20.20 -10.15 7.34
C PHE A 544 20.94 -11.08 6.40
N ASP A 545 22.09 -10.67 5.88
CA ASP A 545 22.94 -11.46 4.97
C ASP A 545 23.37 -12.80 5.59
N GLU A 546 23.67 -12.80 6.89
CA GLU A 546 24.02 -14.05 7.62
C GLU A 546 22.79 -14.97 7.76
N LEU A 547 21.60 -14.37 7.98
CA LEU A 547 20.36 -15.12 8.09
C LEU A 547 19.98 -15.77 6.75
N VAL A 548 20.11 -15.05 5.64
CA VAL A 548 19.79 -15.53 4.29
C VAL A 548 20.64 -16.74 3.90
N ARG A 549 21.91 -16.79 4.29
CA ARG A 549 22.79 -17.95 4.01
C ARG A 549 22.25 -19.26 4.57
N GLY A 550 21.48 -19.21 5.64
CA GLY A 550 20.87 -20.36 6.31
C GLY A 550 19.39 -20.58 5.98
N ALA A 551 18.78 -19.70 5.20
CA ALA A 551 17.35 -19.74 4.93
C ALA A 551 16.99 -20.77 3.84
N CYS A 552 15.85 -21.41 3.94
CA CYS A 552 15.29 -22.21 2.85
C CYS A 552 14.32 -21.39 1.98
N VAL A 553 13.77 -20.32 2.52
CA VAL A 553 12.90 -19.36 1.84
C VAL A 553 12.93 -18.03 2.60
N VAL A 554 12.80 -16.94 1.86
CA VAL A 554 12.54 -15.59 2.41
C VAL A 554 11.11 -15.22 2.06
N VAL A 555 10.33 -14.84 3.05
CA VAL A 555 8.98 -14.31 2.86
C VAL A 555 9.02 -12.83 3.22
N THR A 556 8.63 -12.01 2.29
CA THR A 556 8.49 -10.55 2.45
C THR A 556 7.05 -10.14 2.16
N GLY A 557 6.70 -8.87 2.24
CA GLY A 557 5.35 -8.43 1.92
C GLY A 557 5.04 -7.02 2.39
N GLU A 558 3.87 -6.55 1.97
CA GLU A 558 3.27 -5.27 2.36
C GLU A 558 1.75 -5.32 2.12
N GLY A 559 1.00 -4.29 2.56
CA GLY A 559 -0.47 -4.24 2.38
C GLY A 559 -0.92 -4.29 0.93
N SER A 560 -0.17 -3.68 -0.02
CA SER A 560 -0.51 -3.67 -1.45
C SER A 560 0.74 -3.75 -2.31
N VAL A 561 0.88 -4.81 -3.09
CA VAL A 561 1.98 -4.98 -4.06
C VAL A 561 1.55 -4.49 -5.44
N ASP A 562 2.17 -3.42 -5.90
CA ASP A 562 1.86 -2.71 -7.14
C ASP A 562 3.11 -2.25 -7.90
N ALA A 563 2.94 -1.40 -8.93
CA ALA A 563 4.05 -0.86 -9.71
C ALA A 563 4.99 0.04 -8.86
N GLN A 564 4.51 0.66 -7.78
CA GLN A 564 5.32 1.49 -6.88
C GLN A 564 6.21 0.63 -5.99
N THR A 565 5.80 -0.60 -5.68
CA THR A 565 6.63 -1.59 -4.95
C THR A 565 7.98 -1.78 -5.64
N ALA A 566 8.00 -1.78 -6.98
CA ALA A 566 9.22 -1.89 -7.78
C ALA A 566 10.16 -0.67 -7.69
N GLU A 567 9.72 0.45 -7.12
CA GLU A 567 10.54 1.65 -6.97
C GLU A 567 11.48 1.63 -5.75
N GLY A 568 11.47 0.53 -4.98
CA GLY A 568 12.39 0.27 -3.89
C GLY A 568 11.75 0.09 -2.51
N LYS A 569 10.42 -0.19 -2.45
CA LYS A 569 9.76 -0.53 -1.18
C LYS A 569 10.29 -1.83 -0.57
N VAL A 570 9.90 -2.10 0.68
CA VAL A 570 10.35 -3.25 1.48
C VAL A 570 10.40 -4.57 0.72
N PRO A 571 9.35 -5.03 -0.01
CA PRO A 571 9.39 -6.34 -0.66
C PRO A 571 10.51 -6.48 -1.69
N VAL A 572 10.74 -5.42 -2.47
CA VAL A 572 11.79 -5.40 -3.51
C VAL A 572 13.17 -5.22 -2.90
N GLY A 573 13.32 -4.40 -1.86
CA GLY A 573 14.59 -4.23 -1.12
C GLY A 573 15.06 -5.55 -0.51
N VAL A 574 14.17 -6.23 0.22
CA VAL A 574 14.42 -7.55 0.83
C VAL A 574 14.77 -8.59 -0.23
N ALA A 575 13.98 -8.65 -1.33
CA ALA A 575 14.20 -9.62 -2.41
C ALA A 575 15.55 -9.41 -3.09
N HIS A 576 15.83 -8.16 -3.48
CA HIS A 576 17.11 -7.81 -4.12
C HIS A 576 18.29 -8.20 -3.24
N ARG A 577 18.26 -7.82 -1.96
CA ARG A 577 19.33 -8.14 -1.02
C ARG A 577 19.48 -9.64 -0.78
N ALA A 578 18.37 -10.38 -0.63
CA ALA A 578 18.39 -11.83 -0.51
C ALA A 578 19.03 -12.51 -1.72
N LYS A 579 18.67 -12.08 -2.94
CA LYS A 579 19.22 -12.59 -4.20
C LYS A 579 20.69 -12.23 -4.40
N CYS A 580 21.15 -11.07 -3.93
CA CYS A 580 22.58 -10.71 -3.94
C CYS A 580 23.42 -11.64 -3.05
N VAL A 581 22.87 -12.07 -1.90
CA VAL A 581 23.56 -12.98 -0.96
C VAL A 581 23.47 -14.43 -1.42
N ARG A 582 22.29 -14.84 -1.89
CA ARG A 582 21.98 -16.20 -2.35
C ARG A 582 21.03 -16.18 -3.54
N PRO A 583 21.55 -16.21 -4.78
CA PRO A 583 20.73 -16.10 -6.00
C PRO A 583 19.64 -17.17 -6.14
N ASP A 584 19.85 -18.35 -5.55
CA ASP A 584 18.93 -19.50 -5.59
C ASP A 584 17.88 -19.50 -4.47
N VAL A 585 17.95 -18.61 -3.47
CA VAL A 585 16.98 -18.60 -2.39
C VAL A 585 15.60 -18.18 -2.91
N PRO A 586 14.53 -18.96 -2.69
CA PRO A 586 13.19 -18.53 -3.05
C PRO A 586 12.76 -17.32 -2.23
N VAL A 587 12.15 -16.32 -2.90
CA VAL A 587 11.61 -15.11 -2.27
C VAL A 587 10.12 -14.98 -2.61
N TYR A 588 9.28 -15.06 -1.60
CA TYR A 588 7.83 -14.93 -1.73
C TYR A 588 7.37 -13.62 -1.10
N ALA A 589 6.55 -12.87 -1.82
CA ALA A 589 5.90 -11.67 -1.29
C ALA A 589 4.43 -11.98 -0.95
N VAL A 590 4.01 -11.71 0.30
CA VAL A 590 2.61 -11.76 0.72
C VAL A 590 2.02 -10.36 0.70
N CYS A 591 0.74 -10.23 0.31
CA CYS A 591 0.11 -8.91 0.23
C CYS A 591 -1.39 -8.98 0.51
N GLY A 592 -1.96 -7.87 1.00
CA GLY A 592 -3.42 -7.71 1.10
C GLY A 592 -4.04 -7.60 -0.29
N SER A 593 -3.48 -6.74 -1.15
CA SER A 593 -3.91 -6.62 -2.55
C SER A 593 -2.74 -6.78 -3.51
N ARG A 594 -3.04 -7.29 -4.70
CA ARG A 594 -2.07 -7.54 -5.77
C ARG A 594 -2.51 -6.83 -7.05
N ALA A 595 -1.68 -5.94 -7.58
CA ALA A 595 -1.90 -5.34 -8.90
C ALA A 595 -1.60 -6.32 -10.05
N GLU A 596 -2.03 -5.95 -11.27
CA GLU A 596 -1.87 -6.80 -12.45
C GLU A 596 -0.43 -6.82 -13.00
N ASN A 597 0.21 -5.67 -13.14
CA ASN A 597 1.51 -5.51 -13.82
C ASN A 597 2.68 -5.54 -12.84
N LEU A 598 3.20 -6.73 -12.53
CA LEU A 598 4.26 -6.97 -11.55
C LEU A 598 5.60 -7.41 -12.16
N GLU A 599 5.81 -7.29 -13.48
CA GLU A 599 7.05 -7.73 -14.14
C GLU A 599 8.30 -7.10 -13.53
N ARG A 600 8.21 -5.82 -13.12
CA ARG A 600 9.33 -5.12 -12.46
C ARG A 600 9.60 -5.63 -11.04
N VAL A 601 8.56 -6.10 -10.33
CA VAL A 601 8.68 -6.71 -9.00
C VAL A 601 9.36 -8.07 -9.12
N TYR A 602 8.94 -8.88 -10.09
CA TYR A 602 9.59 -10.16 -10.38
C TYR A 602 11.05 -9.99 -10.85
N ALA A 603 11.29 -9.02 -11.74
CA ALA A 603 12.65 -8.69 -12.20
C ALA A 603 13.57 -8.21 -11.06
N ALA A 604 13.03 -7.68 -9.98
CA ALA A 604 13.77 -7.27 -8.79
C ALA A 604 14.11 -8.42 -7.83
N GLY A 605 13.68 -9.65 -8.13
CA GLY A 605 14.06 -10.86 -7.39
C GLY A 605 12.95 -11.50 -6.55
N VAL A 606 11.72 -10.99 -6.60
CA VAL A 606 10.56 -11.69 -6.03
C VAL A 606 10.19 -12.85 -6.96
N ASP A 607 10.10 -14.07 -6.45
CA ASP A 607 9.75 -15.24 -7.26
C ASP A 607 8.24 -15.49 -7.33
N VAL A 608 7.50 -15.15 -6.25
CA VAL A 608 6.04 -15.38 -6.14
C VAL A 608 5.40 -14.24 -5.37
N VAL A 609 4.23 -13.77 -5.82
CA VAL A 609 3.38 -12.84 -5.08
C VAL A 609 2.08 -13.55 -4.70
N LEU A 610 1.79 -13.61 -3.40
CA LEU A 610 0.64 -14.32 -2.81
C LEU A 610 -0.29 -13.32 -2.12
N PRO A 611 -1.48 -13.05 -2.67
CA PRO A 611 -2.53 -12.35 -1.93
C PRO A 611 -2.98 -13.18 -0.74
N ILE A 612 -3.21 -12.54 0.41
CA ILE A 612 -3.71 -13.24 1.61
C ILE A 612 -5.22 -13.45 1.60
N GLU A 613 -5.94 -12.77 0.72
CA GLU A 613 -7.39 -12.89 0.63
C GLU A 613 -7.81 -14.32 0.22
N MET A 614 -8.70 -14.92 1.02
CA MET A 614 -9.18 -16.29 0.82
C MET A 614 -10.52 -16.36 0.06
N GLY A 615 -11.08 -15.24 -0.36
CA GLY A 615 -12.34 -15.15 -1.09
C GLY A 615 -12.84 -13.70 -1.18
N PRO A 616 -13.98 -13.46 -1.83
CA PRO A 616 -14.56 -12.14 -1.96
C PRO A 616 -14.87 -11.53 -0.60
N GLN A 617 -14.38 -10.33 -0.34
CA GLN A 617 -14.56 -9.58 0.90
C GLN A 617 -14.74 -8.10 0.55
N THR A 618 -15.51 -7.37 1.38
CA THR A 618 -15.53 -5.91 1.28
C THR A 618 -14.21 -5.34 1.76
N LEU A 619 -13.86 -4.13 1.32
CA LEU A 619 -12.64 -3.45 1.78
C LEU A 619 -12.62 -3.31 3.32
N GLU A 620 -13.75 -3.00 3.94
CA GLU A 620 -13.89 -2.90 5.40
C GLU A 620 -13.58 -4.25 6.09
N GLN A 621 -14.09 -5.36 5.53
CA GLN A 621 -13.78 -6.70 6.03
C GLN A 621 -12.30 -7.03 5.84
N ALA A 622 -11.74 -6.76 4.67
CA ALA A 622 -10.33 -7.02 4.36
C ALA A 622 -9.38 -6.23 5.27
N LEU A 623 -9.74 -5.01 5.66
CA LEU A 623 -8.97 -4.17 6.58
C LEU A 623 -9.22 -4.47 8.06
N SER A 624 -10.19 -5.35 8.40
CA SER A 624 -10.40 -5.72 9.81
C SER A 624 -9.24 -6.58 10.32
N THR A 625 -8.75 -6.28 11.52
CA THR A 625 -7.65 -7.02 12.16
C THR A 625 -7.93 -8.51 12.30
N ASP A 626 -9.18 -8.89 12.64
CA ASP A 626 -9.57 -10.29 12.83
C ASP A 626 -9.54 -11.07 11.50
N GLN A 627 -10.03 -10.45 10.41
CA GLN A 627 -10.00 -11.08 9.10
C GLN A 627 -8.58 -11.16 8.54
N THR A 628 -7.80 -10.10 8.67
CA THR A 628 -6.37 -10.09 8.30
C THR A 628 -5.62 -11.20 9.04
N ARG A 629 -5.87 -11.36 10.34
CA ARG A 629 -5.29 -12.44 11.15
C ARG A 629 -5.66 -13.82 10.60
N ALA A 630 -6.94 -14.05 10.33
CA ALA A 630 -7.41 -15.34 9.82
C ALA A 630 -6.78 -15.67 8.46
N ASN A 631 -6.72 -14.68 7.56
CA ASN A 631 -6.13 -14.80 6.25
C ASN A 631 -4.62 -15.09 6.32
N LEU A 632 -3.88 -14.40 7.18
CA LEU A 632 -2.45 -14.60 7.37
C LEU A 632 -2.12 -15.97 7.96
N ILE A 633 -2.92 -16.48 8.92
CA ILE A 633 -2.75 -17.83 9.45
C ILE A 633 -2.95 -18.86 8.33
N ALA A 634 -3.99 -18.73 7.52
CA ALA A 634 -4.27 -19.65 6.41
C ALA A 634 -3.18 -19.56 5.30
N THR A 635 -2.68 -18.36 5.01
CA THR A 635 -1.53 -18.17 4.10
C THR A 635 -0.27 -18.82 4.67
N GLY A 636 -0.02 -18.66 5.96
CA GLY A 636 1.06 -19.33 6.67
C GLY A 636 0.97 -20.84 6.61
N GLU A 637 -0.23 -21.41 6.79
CA GLU A 637 -0.47 -22.86 6.62
C GLU A 637 -0.11 -23.31 5.18
N THR A 638 -0.51 -22.55 4.18
CA THR A 638 -0.17 -22.81 2.77
C THR A 638 1.34 -22.84 2.55
N LEU A 639 2.05 -21.83 3.05
CA LEU A 639 3.52 -21.76 2.98
C LEU A 639 4.18 -22.95 3.71
N GLY A 640 3.68 -23.30 4.90
CA GLY A 640 4.16 -24.47 5.65
C GLY A 640 3.98 -25.77 4.88
N ARG A 641 2.85 -25.96 4.19
CA ARG A 641 2.60 -27.14 3.33
C ARG A 641 3.55 -27.18 2.13
N ILE A 642 3.78 -26.03 1.44
CA ILE A 642 4.75 -25.93 0.34
C ILE A 642 6.14 -26.36 0.82
N MET A 643 6.59 -25.86 1.97
CA MET A 643 7.88 -26.20 2.55
C MET A 643 7.97 -27.67 3.00
N GLY A 644 6.84 -28.31 3.32
CA GLY A 644 6.74 -29.73 3.66
C GLY A 644 6.82 -30.68 2.45
N LEU A 645 6.43 -30.22 1.24
CA LEU A 645 6.42 -31.05 0.02
C LEU A 645 7.82 -31.40 -0.51
N GLY A 646 8.83 -30.66 -0.14
CA GLY A 646 10.23 -30.91 -0.57
C GLY A 646 11.02 -31.85 0.36
N ARG A 647 10.36 -32.54 1.29
CA ARG A 647 10.98 -33.39 2.30
C ARG A 647 10.72 -34.88 2.11
#